data_55041790767a3cb0faa1c6a62bee957e
#
_entry.id   55041790767a3cb0faa1c6a62bee957e
#
_cell.length_a   1.000
_cell.length_b   1.000
_cell.length_c   1.000
_cell.angle_alpha   90.00
_cell.angle_beta   90.00
_cell.angle_gamma   90.00
#
_symmetry.space_group_name_H-M   'P 1'
#
loop_
_entity.id
_entity.type
_entity.pdbx_description
1 polymer ?
#
loop_
_entity_poly.entity_id
_entity_poly.type
_entity_poly.pdbx_seq_one_letter_code
_entity_poly.pdbx_strand_id
1 'polypeptide(L)'
;MTYVKYDMTGMRALIDDLNDRAAEIDTQRRRIRDCSTRNHDPVPDAALALDKSSGQSDAAATTNMGASASAVEQIAFDLKERHDVIVEINSLGISDAFNSGTLTYYIPDDQDDTVANMRTFNVDAARQARSEAEESKTLTGDDLLSFLTSKVHSGQNNPIYAAVFADTLGAEGMANLAESVQTYWELWRQNPATNGTEDIATKFNETQEKYFGALSALSITLGTASASQIWTPQHKQKYAHSLASLTNDDNTPPYMPYAVNLLLSGANHSATNTTTLGDAAAQAGGVFDSEFLSTVAKDLQEYEQNSSGIPSWKTKMMTNMYPMRRMGDWDPFTGLLTAMGRNPEAALNYFVPPSEVAHGDNGYTVEDSPTFRWIMSRHWDETSMEGLTAAFAGVSTFRVPDEGSKDEQAAWITEQATLALSGLSNTSKFNPTWSPLSRQNTAIMLGNSLPDVDAAARNDDASQPSSIFEKNFPKVWSGVHTQEVRALLQELGTDDTALATLGEAAARFSAERMKADSHIEQYTDSPTETAVKQIAKDCEFNDMTIGFLIGAAQKGRELDKEEQDAGINTLFSAVSSGMKFIPSPHSAALGSAISIAQSHALDYTKSALTSSQQSGATKSDPHEDFYESAWKVQNLASAFNTLAEAGLVPDDAYIAANGNPYVYDWLKEDGTIDISMFTIKEDGSNIEDFSTYLDGLNNLSADADFNAWGSQTTDRESAYKLGVDKGRND
;
A
#
# COMPACT_ATOMS: atom_id res chain seq x y z
N MET A 1 6.20 15.22 1.89
CA MET A 1 6.18 16.19 3.03
C MET A 1 7.49 16.95 3.03
N THR A 2 7.46 18.26 2.78
CA THR A 2 8.67 19.08 2.74
C THR A 2 8.93 19.73 4.08
N TYR A 3 10.07 19.36 4.69
CA TYR A 3 10.60 20.02 5.90
C TYR A 3 11.77 20.89 5.54
N VAL A 4 11.74 22.15 5.97
CA VAL A 4 12.82 23.10 5.76
C VAL A 4 13.65 23.20 7.04
N LYS A 5 14.97 22.90 6.92
CA LYS A 5 15.91 23.02 8.03
C LYS A 5 16.46 24.45 8.10
N TYR A 6 16.54 24.98 9.29
CA TYR A 6 16.86 26.37 9.56
C TYR A 6 17.93 26.52 10.65
N ASP A 7 19.06 27.13 10.30
CA ASP A 7 20.08 27.49 11.28
C ASP A 7 19.79 28.89 11.86
N MET A 8 19.34 28.92 13.10
CA MET A 8 18.96 30.15 13.81
C MET A 8 20.10 31.17 13.90
N THR A 9 21.31 30.68 14.19
CA THR A 9 22.47 31.58 14.40
C THR A 9 22.97 32.12 13.07
N GLY A 10 23.10 31.27 12.07
CA GLY A 10 23.52 31.66 10.73
C GLY A 10 22.53 32.60 10.06
N MET A 11 21.22 32.35 10.22
CA MET A 11 20.20 33.22 9.66
C MET A 11 20.17 34.61 10.31
N ARG A 12 20.32 34.69 11.62
CA ARG A 12 20.40 35.97 12.30
C ARG A 12 21.60 36.77 11.81
N ALA A 13 22.76 36.13 11.68
CA ALA A 13 23.95 36.76 11.13
C ALA A 13 23.74 37.23 9.68
N LEU A 14 23.03 36.45 8.86
CA LEU A 14 22.68 36.83 7.48
C LEU A 14 21.75 38.05 7.44
N ILE A 15 20.73 38.09 8.29
CA ILE A 15 19.80 39.24 8.39
C ILE A 15 20.56 40.50 8.76
N ASP A 16 21.47 40.44 9.76
CA ASP A 16 22.29 41.55 10.20
C ASP A 16 23.23 42.03 9.06
N ASP A 17 23.92 41.11 8.35
CA ASP A 17 24.79 41.43 7.20
C ASP A 17 24.01 42.09 6.05
N LEU A 18 22.82 41.59 5.72
CA LEU A 18 21.96 42.16 4.67
C LEU A 18 21.52 43.60 5.05
N ASN A 19 21.14 43.84 6.28
CA ASN A 19 20.80 45.19 6.75
C ASN A 19 21.99 46.14 6.68
N ASP A 20 23.19 45.68 7.08
CA ASP A 20 24.43 46.46 6.99
C ASP A 20 24.77 46.76 5.52
N ARG A 21 24.61 45.81 4.60
CA ARG A 21 24.79 46.00 3.14
C ARG A 21 23.82 47.01 2.55
N ALA A 22 22.54 46.92 2.92
CA ALA A 22 21.55 47.89 2.50
C ALA A 22 21.89 49.32 2.96
N ALA A 23 22.30 49.47 4.21
CA ALA A 23 22.75 50.75 4.78
C ALA A 23 24.01 51.28 4.10
N GLU A 24 24.95 50.38 3.73
CA GLU A 24 26.17 50.78 3.00
C GLU A 24 25.81 51.27 1.59
N ILE A 25 24.94 50.54 0.84
CA ILE A 25 24.45 50.95 -0.49
C ILE A 25 23.75 52.31 -0.39
N ASP A 26 22.91 52.56 0.60
CA ASP A 26 22.24 53.83 0.79
C ASP A 26 23.23 54.96 1.15
N THR A 27 24.25 54.63 1.91
CA THR A 27 25.36 55.59 2.24
C THR A 27 26.13 55.96 0.99
N GLN A 28 26.50 55.01 0.14
CA GLN A 28 27.18 55.28 -1.13
C GLN A 28 26.27 56.07 -2.09
N ARG A 29 24.98 55.77 -2.13
CA ARG A 29 23.97 56.53 -2.90
C ARG A 29 23.95 58.00 -2.48
N ARG A 30 23.96 58.28 -1.17
CA ARG A 30 23.97 59.64 -0.64
C ARG A 30 25.27 60.36 -1.01
N ARG A 31 26.42 59.69 -0.90
CA ARG A 31 27.72 60.26 -1.29
C ARG A 31 27.76 60.62 -2.79
N ILE A 32 27.26 59.78 -3.67
CA ILE A 32 27.18 60.08 -5.10
C ILE A 32 26.27 61.31 -5.33
N ARG A 33 25.11 61.33 -4.71
CA ARG A 33 24.17 62.46 -4.80
C ARG A 33 24.80 63.76 -4.27
N ASP A 34 25.50 63.69 -3.14
CA ASP A 34 26.14 64.86 -2.53
C ASP A 34 27.35 65.36 -3.38
N CYS A 35 28.08 64.46 -4.05
CA CYS A 35 29.09 64.81 -5.02
C CYS A 35 28.48 65.49 -6.24
N SER A 36 27.38 64.96 -6.79
CA SER A 36 26.66 65.53 -7.92
C SER A 36 26.08 66.91 -7.62
N THR A 37 25.64 67.16 -6.38
CA THR A 37 25.09 68.47 -5.96
C THR A 37 26.16 69.54 -5.65
N ARG A 38 27.40 69.16 -5.30
CA ARG A 38 28.49 70.10 -5.00
C ARG A 38 29.21 70.61 -6.23
N ASN A 39 29.09 70.00 -7.40
CA ASN A 39 29.79 70.37 -8.63
C ASN A 39 29.01 71.35 -9.49
N HIS A 40 28.02 72.09 -8.98
CA HIS A 40 27.26 73.10 -9.74
C HIS A 40 27.81 74.46 -9.64
N ASP A 41 29.12 74.61 -9.92
CA ASP A 41 29.65 75.91 -10.29
C ASP A 41 29.35 76.20 -11.76
N PRO A 42 29.08 77.51 -12.15
CA PRO A 42 28.70 77.86 -13.49
C PRO A 42 29.80 77.56 -14.51
N VAL A 43 29.61 76.61 -15.40
CA VAL A 43 30.58 76.12 -16.38
C VAL A 43 30.14 76.54 -17.78
N PRO A 44 31.08 76.84 -18.73
CA PRO A 44 30.77 77.25 -20.09
C PRO A 44 29.89 76.19 -20.90
N ASP A 45 29.11 76.68 -21.85
CA ASP A 45 28.04 75.93 -22.55
C ASP A 45 28.43 74.53 -23.09
N ALA A 46 29.68 74.27 -23.44
CA ALA A 46 30.10 72.93 -23.89
C ALA A 46 30.26 71.94 -22.74
N ALA A 47 30.59 72.43 -21.52
CA ALA A 47 30.67 71.61 -20.33
C ALA A 47 29.28 71.38 -19.71
N LEU A 48 28.33 72.30 -19.97
CA LEU A 48 26.92 72.13 -19.54
C LEU A 48 26.22 70.94 -20.20
N ALA A 49 26.61 70.61 -21.42
CA ALA A 49 26.07 69.41 -22.11
C ALA A 49 26.66 68.13 -21.53
N LEU A 50 27.93 68.11 -21.14
CA LEU A 50 28.60 67.01 -20.47
C LEU A 50 28.07 66.84 -19.03
N ASP A 51 27.85 67.94 -18.35
CA ASP A 51 27.35 67.98 -16.97
C ASP A 51 25.88 67.50 -16.94
N LYS A 52 25.04 67.87 -17.91
CA LYS A 52 23.68 67.36 -18.03
C LYS A 52 23.65 65.86 -18.33
N SER A 53 24.57 65.34 -19.13
CA SER A 53 24.63 63.91 -19.44
C SER A 53 25.17 63.11 -18.25
N SER A 54 26.15 63.64 -17.51
CA SER A 54 26.66 63.07 -16.28
C SER A 54 25.61 63.09 -15.15
N GLY A 55 24.90 64.23 -15.03
CA GLY A 55 23.81 64.35 -14.04
C GLY A 55 22.63 63.40 -14.31
N GLN A 56 22.33 63.12 -15.58
CA GLN A 56 21.34 62.06 -15.93
C GLN A 56 21.87 60.67 -15.63
N SER A 57 23.15 60.40 -15.84
CA SER A 57 23.80 59.15 -15.50
C SER A 57 23.86 58.95 -13.99
N ASP A 58 24.19 59.97 -13.24
CA ASP A 58 24.22 59.95 -11.77
C ASP A 58 22.81 59.79 -11.17
N ALA A 59 21.80 60.43 -11.78
CA ALA A 59 20.41 60.28 -11.38
C ALA A 59 19.92 58.84 -11.59
N ALA A 60 20.26 58.24 -12.77
CA ALA A 60 19.94 56.85 -13.04
C ALA A 60 20.68 55.89 -12.09
N ALA A 61 21.97 56.11 -11.86
CA ALA A 61 22.77 55.32 -10.94
C ALA A 61 22.24 55.36 -9.52
N THR A 62 21.92 56.58 -9.03
CA THR A 62 21.36 56.77 -7.65
C THR A 62 19.96 56.16 -7.53
N THR A 63 19.15 56.13 -8.61
CA THR A 63 17.83 55.46 -8.64
C THR A 63 18.02 53.97 -8.57
N ASN A 64 18.91 53.39 -9.37
CA ASN A 64 19.19 51.95 -9.38
C ASN A 64 19.79 51.47 -8.05
N MET A 65 20.72 52.24 -7.46
CA MET A 65 21.25 51.92 -6.13
C MET A 65 20.17 51.99 -5.06
N GLY A 66 19.23 52.96 -5.14
CA GLY A 66 18.09 53.05 -4.25
C GLY A 66 17.19 51.82 -4.37
N ALA A 67 16.89 51.38 -5.60
CA ALA A 67 16.13 50.19 -5.84
C ALA A 67 16.84 48.93 -5.31
N SER A 68 18.16 48.83 -5.51
CA SER A 68 18.96 47.71 -4.96
C SER A 68 18.99 47.71 -3.44
N ALA A 69 19.14 48.84 -2.79
CA ALA A 69 19.10 48.96 -1.32
C ALA A 69 17.71 48.46 -0.81
N SER A 70 16.64 48.98 -1.40
CA SER A 70 15.27 48.57 -1.00
C SER A 70 14.99 47.08 -1.26
N ALA A 71 15.56 46.52 -2.32
CA ALA A 71 15.41 45.06 -2.58
C ALA A 71 16.16 44.25 -1.48
N VAL A 72 17.34 44.65 -1.09
CA VAL A 72 18.11 43.99 0.00
C VAL A 72 17.40 44.15 1.34
N GLU A 73 16.87 45.34 1.66
CA GLU A 73 16.05 45.55 2.85
C GLU A 73 14.81 44.69 2.89
N GLN A 74 14.15 44.52 1.72
CA GLN A 74 12.96 43.66 1.63
C GLN A 74 13.30 42.18 1.86
N ILE A 75 14.43 41.69 1.32
CA ILE A 75 14.93 40.36 1.61
C ILE A 75 15.25 40.18 3.10
N ALA A 76 15.94 41.12 3.70
CA ALA A 76 16.25 41.09 5.12
C ALA A 76 14.99 41.12 6.01
N PHE A 77 13.97 41.88 5.59
CA PHE A 77 12.67 41.92 6.25
C PHE A 77 11.94 40.59 6.16
N ASP A 78 11.84 39.98 4.97
CA ASP A 78 11.22 38.68 4.80
C ASP A 78 11.91 37.57 5.61
N LEU A 79 13.25 37.57 5.59
CA LEU A 79 14.04 36.64 6.41
C LEU A 79 13.82 36.85 7.91
N LYS A 80 13.68 38.11 8.34
CA LYS A 80 13.37 38.42 9.73
C LYS A 80 11.97 37.96 10.13
N GLU A 81 10.97 38.18 9.30
CA GLU A 81 9.62 37.68 9.56
C GLU A 81 9.61 36.16 9.66
N ARG A 82 10.31 35.43 8.74
CA ARG A 82 10.51 34.00 8.83
C ARG A 82 11.19 33.57 10.12
N HIS A 83 12.27 34.25 10.49
CA HIS A 83 12.97 34.02 11.76
C HIS A 83 12.05 34.20 12.98
N ASP A 84 11.24 35.26 13.00
CA ASP A 84 10.32 35.54 14.11
C ASP A 84 9.23 34.47 14.22
N VAL A 85 8.69 33.98 13.11
CA VAL A 85 7.75 32.84 13.08
C VAL A 85 8.40 31.56 13.64
N ILE A 86 9.64 31.28 13.27
CA ILE A 86 10.36 30.11 13.78
C ILE A 86 10.64 30.22 15.27
N VAL A 87 10.99 31.42 15.78
CA VAL A 87 11.12 31.69 17.22
C VAL A 87 9.78 31.47 17.94
N GLU A 88 8.67 31.86 17.32
CA GLU A 88 7.33 31.60 17.84
C GLU A 88 7.00 30.09 17.91
N ILE A 89 7.30 29.34 16.82
CA ILE A 89 7.17 27.86 16.80
C ILE A 89 7.94 27.26 17.99
N ASN A 90 9.18 27.70 18.22
CA ASN A 90 9.99 27.24 19.35
C ASN A 90 9.36 27.53 20.71
N SER A 91 8.81 28.73 20.87
CA SER A 91 8.20 29.13 22.14
C SER A 91 6.97 28.30 22.50
N LEU A 92 6.39 27.60 21.52
CA LEU A 92 5.25 26.73 21.75
C LEU A 92 5.63 25.39 22.40
N GLY A 93 6.94 25.09 22.55
CA GLY A 93 7.42 23.89 23.22
C GLY A 93 7.02 22.58 22.49
N ILE A 94 6.98 22.62 21.15
CA ILE A 94 6.45 21.56 20.32
C ILE A 94 7.36 20.34 20.27
N SER A 95 8.66 20.48 20.53
CA SER A 95 9.54 19.31 20.66
C SER A 95 10.90 19.66 21.32
N ASP A 96 11.54 18.64 21.89
CA ASP A 96 12.93 18.70 22.36
C ASP A 96 13.94 18.85 21.19
N ALA A 97 13.52 18.65 19.93
CA ALA A 97 14.36 18.82 18.74
C ALA A 97 14.89 20.24 18.58
N PHE A 98 14.21 21.21 19.16
CA PHE A 98 14.56 22.62 19.08
C PHE A 98 15.79 23.03 19.94
N ASN A 99 16.25 22.15 20.80
CA ASN A 99 17.47 22.41 21.61
C ASN A 99 18.77 22.20 20.84
N SER A 100 18.74 21.75 19.58
CA SER A 100 19.94 21.47 18.77
C SER A 100 20.48 22.66 17.97
N GLY A 101 19.83 23.83 18.02
CA GLY A 101 20.23 25.01 17.24
C GLY A 101 19.76 24.97 15.76
N THR A 102 19.30 23.86 15.29
CA THR A 102 18.69 23.71 13.95
C THR A 102 17.19 23.46 14.11
N LEU A 103 16.38 24.27 13.48
CA LEU A 103 14.94 24.18 13.52
C LEU A 103 14.38 23.64 12.21
N THR A 104 13.24 23.00 12.31
CA THR A 104 12.53 22.49 11.16
C THR A 104 11.11 23.01 11.18
N TYR A 105 10.66 23.59 10.08
CA TYR A 105 9.25 23.91 9.88
C TYR A 105 8.68 23.10 8.69
N TYR A 106 7.38 22.99 8.65
CA TYR A 106 6.65 22.20 7.67
C TYR A 106 5.89 23.11 6.69
N ILE A 107 5.99 22.79 5.40
CA ILE A 107 5.12 23.32 4.33
C ILE A 107 4.62 22.13 3.50
N PRO A 108 3.31 22.03 3.19
CA PRO A 108 2.81 21.05 2.23
C PRO A 108 3.46 21.20 0.86
N ASP A 109 3.63 20.08 0.14
CA ASP A 109 4.35 20.06 -1.16
C ASP A 109 3.64 20.87 -2.26
N ASP A 110 2.34 21.12 -2.12
CA ASP A 110 1.48 21.90 -3.01
C ASP A 110 1.35 23.38 -2.62
N GLN A 111 2.08 23.82 -1.60
CA GLN A 111 2.01 25.18 -1.07
C GLN A 111 3.34 25.93 -1.22
N ASP A 112 3.24 27.21 -1.53
CA ASP A 112 4.41 28.07 -1.61
C ASP A 112 5.02 28.32 -0.22
N ASP A 113 6.36 28.36 -0.14
CA ASP A 113 7.09 28.70 1.07
C ASP A 113 7.02 30.22 1.34
N THR A 114 5.90 30.67 1.91
CA THR A 114 5.65 32.04 2.34
C THR A 114 5.56 32.14 3.86
N VAL A 115 5.82 33.32 4.42
CA VAL A 115 5.67 33.60 5.86
C VAL A 115 4.24 33.29 6.33
N ALA A 116 3.23 33.58 5.52
CA ALA A 116 1.82 33.28 5.82
C ALA A 116 1.59 31.77 5.94
N ASN A 117 2.09 30.98 4.98
CA ASN A 117 1.96 29.53 5.00
C ASN A 117 2.78 28.91 6.14
N MET A 118 4.00 29.42 6.41
CA MET A 118 4.76 29.00 7.60
C MET A 118 3.94 29.18 8.87
N ARG A 119 3.30 30.34 9.06
CA ARG A 119 2.46 30.61 10.22
C ARG A 119 1.27 29.67 10.28
N THR A 120 0.52 29.54 9.19
CA THR A 120 -0.68 28.70 9.09
C THR A 120 -0.38 27.23 9.40
N PHE A 121 0.62 26.65 8.73
CA PHE A 121 0.90 25.21 8.84
C PHE A 121 1.72 24.83 10.09
N ASN A 122 2.26 25.79 10.81
CA ASN A 122 3.05 25.52 12.02
C ASN A 122 2.44 26.17 13.27
N VAL A 123 2.40 27.50 13.36
CA VAL A 123 1.97 28.20 14.58
C VAL A 123 0.47 28.00 14.83
N ASP A 124 -0.34 28.27 13.81
CA ASP A 124 -1.80 28.19 13.94
C ASP A 124 -2.23 26.73 14.08
N ALA A 125 -1.61 25.81 13.32
CA ALA A 125 -1.84 24.38 13.46
C ALA A 125 -1.52 23.86 14.88
N ALA A 126 -0.39 24.30 15.47
CA ALA A 126 -0.03 23.92 16.83
C ALA A 126 -0.99 24.46 17.90
N ARG A 127 -1.43 25.72 17.74
CA ARG A 127 -2.41 26.34 18.65
C ARG A 127 -3.77 25.64 18.54
N GLN A 128 -4.20 25.39 17.31
CA GLN A 128 -5.43 24.65 17.02
C GLN A 128 -5.38 23.26 17.67
N ALA A 129 -4.30 22.50 17.41
CA ALA A 129 -4.14 21.14 17.95
C ALA A 129 -4.22 21.13 19.50
N ARG A 130 -3.53 22.06 20.16
CA ARG A 130 -3.58 22.16 21.64
C ARG A 130 -4.98 22.48 22.14
N SER A 131 -5.67 23.45 21.52
CA SER A 131 -7.04 23.79 21.89
C SER A 131 -8.00 22.64 21.70
N GLU A 132 -7.89 21.94 20.57
CA GLU A 132 -8.75 20.82 20.22
C GLU A 132 -8.45 19.57 21.07
N ALA A 133 -7.19 19.32 21.42
CA ALA A 133 -6.83 18.27 22.37
C ALA A 133 -7.43 18.50 23.77
N GLU A 134 -7.43 19.74 24.27
CA GLU A 134 -8.08 20.06 25.55
C GLU A 134 -9.61 19.97 25.45
N GLU A 135 -10.20 20.43 24.32
CA GLU A 135 -11.65 20.34 24.07
C GLU A 135 -12.09 18.86 24.06
N SER A 136 -11.33 18.00 23.37
CA SER A 136 -11.69 16.57 23.22
C SER A 136 -11.81 15.82 24.55
N LYS A 137 -11.06 16.22 25.58
CA LYS A 137 -11.12 15.61 26.91
C LYS A 137 -12.48 15.75 27.60
N THR A 138 -13.30 16.69 27.16
CA THR A 138 -14.60 17.01 27.77
C THR A 138 -15.79 16.51 26.95
N LEU A 139 -15.56 16.10 25.72
CA LEU A 139 -16.61 15.65 24.80
C LEU A 139 -16.92 14.16 25.00
N THR A 140 -18.17 13.79 24.78
CA THR A 140 -18.64 12.40 24.86
C THR A 140 -19.69 12.12 23.78
N GLY A 141 -19.93 10.85 23.49
CA GLY A 141 -21.03 10.43 22.62
C GLY A 141 -20.91 10.95 21.18
N ASP A 142 -22.01 11.35 20.58
CA ASP A 142 -22.06 11.84 19.19
C ASP A 142 -21.27 13.15 19.01
N ASP A 143 -21.20 13.99 20.04
CA ASP A 143 -20.40 15.22 20.02
C ASP A 143 -18.90 14.89 19.84
N LEU A 144 -18.41 13.86 20.53
CA LEU A 144 -17.01 13.38 20.36
C LEU A 144 -16.79 12.81 18.95
N LEU A 145 -17.70 11.95 18.47
CA LEU A 145 -17.57 11.40 17.11
C LEU A 145 -17.55 12.51 16.04
N SER A 146 -18.49 13.47 16.14
CA SER A 146 -18.60 14.58 15.20
C SER A 146 -17.38 15.52 15.28
N PHE A 147 -16.80 15.72 16.46
CA PHE A 147 -15.58 16.47 16.68
C PHE A 147 -14.37 15.80 16.02
N LEU A 148 -14.18 14.51 16.26
CA LEU A 148 -13.04 13.74 15.71
C LEU A 148 -13.12 13.64 14.18
N THR A 149 -14.32 13.39 13.63
CA THR A 149 -14.51 13.26 12.18
C THR A 149 -14.48 14.57 11.42
N SER A 150 -14.61 15.72 12.08
CA SER A 150 -14.52 17.03 11.45
C SER A 150 -13.23 17.76 11.77
N LYS A 151 -13.02 18.12 13.05
CA LYS A 151 -11.88 18.96 13.45
C LYS A 151 -10.56 18.18 13.42
N VAL A 152 -10.46 17.04 14.11
CA VAL A 152 -9.22 16.25 14.15
C VAL A 152 -8.91 15.69 12.77
N HIS A 153 -9.91 15.21 12.04
CA HIS A 153 -9.75 14.76 10.66
C HIS A 153 -9.15 15.84 9.74
N SER A 154 -9.53 17.11 9.90
CA SER A 154 -8.98 18.21 9.09
C SER A 154 -7.49 18.47 9.36
N GLY A 155 -7.02 18.21 10.58
CA GLY A 155 -5.64 18.42 11.01
C GLY A 155 -4.74 17.20 10.95
N GLN A 156 -5.30 15.99 10.85
CA GLN A 156 -4.62 14.71 11.06
C GLN A 156 -3.36 14.48 10.21
N ASN A 157 -3.32 15.06 9.00
CA ASN A 157 -2.20 14.92 8.06
C ASN A 157 -1.15 16.03 8.19
N ASN A 158 -1.39 17.04 9.02
CA ASN A 158 -0.40 18.06 9.32
C ASN A 158 0.51 17.56 10.46
N PRO A 159 1.83 17.37 10.22
CA PRO A 159 2.73 16.78 11.22
C PRO A 159 2.91 17.64 12.48
N ILE A 160 2.74 18.95 12.38
CA ILE A 160 2.78 19.86 13.54
C ILE A 160 1.52 19.69 14.38
N TYR A 161 0.36 19.73 13.73
CA TYR A 161 -0.91 19.49 14.39
C TYR A 161 -0.91 18.13 15.09
N ALA A 162 -0.55 17.08 14.36
CA ALA A 162 -0.56 15.72 14.86
C ALA A 162 0.36 15.50 16.07
N ALA A 163 1.59 16.00 15.99
CA ALA A 163 2.54 15.93 17.09
C ALA A 163 2.04 16.67 18.35
N VAL A 164 1.55 17.90 18.20
CA VAL A 164 1.06 18.71 19.33
C VAL A 164 -0.22 18.13 19.93
N PHE A 165 -1.13 17.61 19.10
CA PHE A 165 -2.35 16.97 19.56
C PHE A 165 -2.02 15.71 20.40
N ALA A 166 -1.16 14.83 19.87
CA ALA A 166 -0.73 13.64 20.56
C ALA A 166 0.04 13.93 21.86
N ASP A 167 0.95 14.94 21.86
CA ASP A 167 1.71 15.33 23.04
C ASP A 167 0.83 15.96 24.13
N THR A 168 -0.17 16.76 23.73
CA THR A 168 -1.10 17.40 24.70
C THR A 168 -1.97 16.37 25.40
N LEU A 169 -2.33 15.29 24.75
CA LEU A 169 -3.09 14.18 25.32
C LEU A 169 -2.20 13.17 26.03
N GLY A 170 -1.00 12.95 25.53
CA GLY A 170 -0.15 11.83 25.90
C GLY A 170 -0.72 10.49 25.44
N ALA A 171 0.04 9.41 25.61
CA ALA A 171 -0.37 8.07 25.19
C ALA A 171 -1.69 7.62 25.87
N GLU A 172 -1.83 7.89 27.15
CA GLU A 172 -3.03 7.55 27.91
C GLU A 172 -4.26 8.33 27.44
N GLY A 173 -4.13 9.63 27.19
CA GLY A 173 -5.24 10.47 26.70
C GLY A 173 -5.71 10.04 25.31
N MET A 174 -4.79 9.73 24.40
CA MET A 174 -5.11 9.19 23.08
C MET A 174 -5.85 7.85 23.17
N ALA A 175 -5.39 6.94 24.05
CA ALA A 175 -6.06 5.66 24.28
C ALA A 175 -7.45 5.84 24.90
N ASN A 176 -7.61 6.76 25.85
CA ASN A 176 -8.91 7.08 26.44
C ASN A 176 -9.92 7.61 25.42
N LEU A 177 -9.49 8.42 24.45
CA LEU A 177 -10.39 8.88 23.37
C LEU A 177 -10.85 7.70 22.50
N ALA A 178 -9.94 6.80 22.11
CA ALA A 178 -10.29 5.61 21.33
C ALA A 178 -11.31 4.72 22.09
N GLU A 179 -11.11 4.50 23.39
CA GLU A 179 -12.05 3.77 24.22
C GLU A 179 -13.42 4.48 24.36
N SER A 180 -13.42 5.80 24.47
CA SER A 180 -14.67 6.56 24.57
C SER A 180 -15.50 6.46 23.31
N VAL A 181 -14.85 6.49 22.14
CA VAL A 181 -15.46 6.27 20.81
C VAL A 181 -16.07 4.88 20.74
N GLN A 182 -15.32 3.86 21.14
CA GLN A 182 -15.78 2.46 21.13
C GLN A 182 -16.94 2.21 22.09
N THR A 183 -16.83 2.69 23.33
CA THR A 183 -17.87 2.54 24.35
C THR A 183 -19.18 3.17 23.89
N TYR A 184 -19.14 4.36 23.28
CA TYR A 184 -20.33 4.98 22.72
C TYR A 184 -20.94 4.13 21.62
N TRP A 185 -20.16 3.62 20.67
CA TRP A 185 -20.63 2.76 19.58
C TRP A 185 -21.29 1.47 20.10
N GLU A 186 -20.69 0.82 21.10
CA GLU A 186 -21.24 -0.40 21.73
C GLU A 186 -22.59 -0.12 22.41
N LEU A 187 -22.70 0.97 23.18
CA LEU A 187 -23.93 1.36 23.83
C LEU A 187 -25.01 1.72 22.81
N TRP A 188 -24.65 2.45 21.76
CA TRP A 188 -25.57 2.83 20.70
C TRP A 188 -26.11 1.60 19.97
N ARG A 189 -25.25 0.65 19.62
CA ARG A 189 -25.61 -0.61 18.93
C ARG A 189 -26.52 -1.52 19.77
N GLN A 190 -26.40 -1.49 21.07
CA GLN A 190 -27.27 -2.26 21.99
C GLN A 190 -28.68 -1.68 22.10
N ASN A 191 -28.88 -0.40 21.86
CA ASN A 191 -30.16 0.29 22.02
C ASN A 191 -30.57 1.12 20.79
N PRO A 192 -30.65 0.54 19.59
CA PRO A 192 -30.97 1.31 18.39
C PRO A 192 -32.41 1.87 18.39
N ALA A 193 -33.32 1.22 19.11
CA ALA A 193 -34.74 1.60 19.16
C ALA A 193 -35.04 2.84 20.02
N THR A 194 -34.12 3.28 20.88
CA THR A 194 -34.35 4.46 21.74
C THR A 194 -34.00 5.77 21.06
N ASN A 195 -33.41 5.72 19.88
CA ASN A 195 -32.89 6.90 19.16
C ASN A 195 -33.84 7.49 18.11
N GLY A 196 -35.12 7.15 18.12
CA GLY A 196 -36.15 7.76 17.26
C GLY A 196 -36.74 6.81 16.22
N THR A 197 -37.96 7.14 15.75
CA THR A 197 -38.82 6.23 14.98
C THR A 197 -38.66 6.29 13.46
N GLU A 198 -37.77 7.09 12.94
CA GLU A 198 -37.58 7.24 11.49
C GLU A 198 -36.23 6.73 11.06
N ASP A 199 -36.24 5.72 10.20
CA ASP A 199 -35.11 5.13 9.47
C ASP A 199 -33.88 4.71 10.34
N ILE A 200 -34.07 3.66 11.13
CA ILE A 200 -33.02 3.07 11.97
C ILE A 200 -31.81 2.66 11.12
N ALA A 201 -32.01 2.20 9.88
CA ALA A 201 -30.93 1.74 9.02
C ALA A 201 -30.03 2.90 8.58
N THR A 202 -30.60 4.03 8.16
CA THR A 202 -29.82 5.22 7.79
C THR A 202 -29.02 5.75 8.98
N LYS A 203 -29.65 5.88 10.14
CA LYS A 203 -28.95 6.31 11.36
C LYS A 203 -27.86 5.34 11.82
N PHE A 204 -28.07 4.04 11.63
CA PHE A 204 -27.05 3.03 11.91
C PHE A 204 -25.83 3.25 11.02
N ASN A 205 -26.02 3.40 9.72
CA ASN A 205 -24.94 3.63 8.78
C ASN A 205 -24.20 4.94 9.07
N GLU A 206 -24.93 6.05 9.29
CA GLU A 206 -24.33 7.35 9.63
C GLU A 206 -23.49 7.30 10.92
N THR A 207 -23.99 6.64 11.97
CA THR A 207 -23.24 6.53 13.23
C THR A 207 -22.04 5.60 13.08
N GLN A 208 -22.18 4.54 12.29
CA GLN A 208 -21.11 3.62 11.98
C GLN A 208 -19.98 4.31 11.18
N GLU A 209 -20.32 5.11 10.18
CA GLU A 209 -19.35 5.92 9.42
C GLU A 209 -18.60 6.91 10.32
N LYS A 210 -19.31 7.62 11.20
CA LYS A 210 -18.69 8.50 12.19
C LYS A 210 -17.77 7.74 13.14
N TYR A 211 -18.18 6.57 13.58
CA TYR A 211 -17.37 5.71 14.46
C TYR A 211 -16.05 5.30 13.79
N PHE A 212 -16.11 4.78 12.56
CA PHE A 212 -14.91 4.43 11.81
C PHE A 212 -14.06 5.65 11.50
N GLY A 213 -14.67 6.74 11.08
CA GLY A 213 -13.98 8.00 10.82
C GLY A 213 -13.25 8.56 12.04
N ALA A 214 -13.85 8.43 13.24
CA ALA A 214 -13.24 8.89 14.49
C ALA A 214 -12.02 8.05 14.89
N LEU A 215 -12.11 6.72 14.84
CA LEU A 215 -10.96 5.83 15.11
C LEU A 215 -9.85 6.04 14.09
N SER A 216 -10.21 6.18 12.82
CA SER A 216 -9.28 6.48 11.74
C SER A 216 -8.55 7.81 11.98
N ALA A 217 -9.29 8.87 12.34
CA ALA A 217 -8.69 10.17 12.61
C ALA A 217 -7.67 10.11 13.77
N LEU A 218 -7.98 9.41 14.86
CA LEU A 218 -7.05 9.23 15.97
C LEU A 218 -5.80 8.43 15.56
N SER A 219 -5.98 7.31 14.84
CA SER A 219 -4.88 6.48 14.36
C SER A 219 -3.98 7.22 13.37
N ILE A 220 -4.56 7.92 12.39
CA ILE A 220 -3.80 8.72 11.42
C ILE A 220 -3.05 9.85 12.11
N THR A 221 -3.68 10.55 13.07
CA THR A 221 -3.02 11.60 13.85
C THR A 221 -1.80 11.05 14.57
N LEU A 222 -1.90 9.94 15.29
CA LEU A 222 -0.77 9.33 15.99
C LEU A 222 0.29 8.80 14.99
N GLY A 223 -0.14 8.19 13.88
CA GLY A 223 0.75 7.75 12.81
C GLY A 223 1.54 8.91 12.22
N THR A 224 0.86 10.01 11.86
CA THR A 224 1.50 11.22 11.33
C THR A 224 2.47 11.83 12.34
N ALA A 225 2.10 11.90 13.63
CA ALA A 225 2.99 12.37 14.71
C ALA A 225 4.26 11.50 14.78
N SER A 226 4.11 10.18 14.81
CA SER A 226 5.24 9.25 14.88
C SER A 226 6.16 9.33 13.66
N ALA A 227 5.59 9.46 12.46
CA ALA A 227 6.33 9.58 11.20
C ALA A 227 6.96 10.97 10.99
N SER A 228 6.57 11.97 11.80
CA SER A 228 7.06 13.33 11.66
C SER A 228 8.54 13.48 12.05
N GLN A 229 9.20 14.49 11.46
CA GLN A 229 10.53 14.93 11.91
C GLN A 229 10.47 15.86 13.15
N ILE A 230 9.25 16.19 13.60
CA ILE A 230 9.02 17.02 14.78
C ILE A 230 9.35 16.23 16.05
N TRP A 231 8.96 14.97 16.10
CA TRP A 231 9.40 14.08 17.16
C TRP A 231 10.82 13.57 16.91
N THR A 232 11.72 13.86 17.87
CA THR A 232 13.06 13.26 17.84
C THR A 232 12.97 11.74 18.01
N PRO A 233 13.99 10.98 17.60
CA PRO A 233 14.04 9.54 17.86
C PRO A 233 13.80 9.19 19.33
N GLN A 234 14.39 9.96 20.25
CA GLN A 234 14.21 9.77 21.69
C GLN A 234 12.77 10.04 22.15
N HIS A 235 12.12 11.06 21.56
CA HIS A 235 10.72 11.35 21.85
C HIS A 235 9.80 10.23 21.35
N LYS A 236 10.00 9.76 20.10
CA LYS A 236 9.28 8.63 19.53
C LYS A 236 9.38 7.39 20.41
N GLN A 237 10.60 7.01 20.81
CA GLN A 237 10.85 5.89 21.70
C GLN A 237 10.12 6.07 23.04
N LYS A 238 10.25 7.25 23.69
CA LYS A 238 9.57 7.52 24.96
C LYS A 238 8.05 7.40 24.85
N TYR A 239 7.47 7.94 23.78
CA TYR A 239 6.02 7.83 23.56
C TYR A 239 5.61 6.40 23.29
N ALA A 240 6.37 5.64 22.49
CA ALA A 240 6.14 4.23 22.21
C ALA A 240 6.20 3.38 23.48
N HIS A 241 7.21 3.58 24.33
CA HIS A 241 7.29 2.94 25.66
C HIS A 241 6.08 3.28 26.54
N SER A 242 5.65 4.55 26.56
CA SER A 242 4.46 4.95 27.31
C SER A 242 3.21 4.25 26.80
N LEU A 243 3.04 4.16 25.48
CA LEU A 243 1.89 3.48 24.86
C LEU A 243 1.88 1.98 25.19
N ALA A 244 3.00 1.29 25.04
CA ALA A 244 3.13 -0.13 25.36
C ALA A 244 2.89 -0.41 26.84
N SER A 245 3.38 0.45 27.73
CA SER A 245 3.21 0.29 29.18
C SER A 245 1.76 0.31 29.64
N LEU A 246 0.86 1.02 28.92
CA LEU A 246 -0.58 1.04 29.22
C LEU A 246 -1.21 -0.37 29.20
N THR A 247 -0.65 -1.28 28.42
CA THR A 247 -1.17 -2.64 28.31
C THR A 247 -0.76 -3.54 29.48
N ASN A 248 0.37 -3.23 30.14
CA ASN A 248 1.00 -4.08 31.13
C ASN A 248 0.96 -3.51 32.57
N ASP A 249 0.83 -2.19 32.74
CA ASP A 249 0.81 -1.56 34.08
C ASP A 249 -0.51 -1.89 34.83
N ASP A 250 -0.39 -2.52 35.96
CA ASP A 250 -1.54 -2.91 36.82
C ASP A 250 -2.31 -1.69 37.36
N ASN A 251 -1.69 -0.52 37.38
CA ASN A 251 -2.34 0.72 37.83
C ASN A 251 -3.17 1.40 36.73
N THR A 252 -3.03 0.99 35.45
CA THR A 252 -3.84 1.53 34.37
C THR A 252 -5.23 0.88 34.35
N PRO A 253 -6.25 1.60 33.81
CA PRO A 253 -7.58 1.04 33.63
C PRO A 253 -7.57 -0.29 32.87
N PRO A 254 -8.45 -1.25 33.24
CA PRO A 254 -8.44 -2.58 32.61
C PRO A 254 -8.65 -2.57 31.09
N TYR A 255 -9.32 -1.57 30.53
CA TYR A 255 -9.61 -1.46 29.09
C TYR A 255 -8.42 -0.98 28.24
N MET A 256 -7.32 -0.58 28.83
CA MET A 256 -6.18 0.01 28.11
C MET A 256 -5.59 -0.88 27.01
N PRO A 257 -5.42 -2.19 27.17
CA PRO A 257 -4.93 -3.04 26.08
C PRO A 257 -5.82 -2.95 24.83
N TYR A 258 -7.13 -2.94 25.04
CA TYR A 258 -8.11 -2.78 23.97
C TYR A 258 -8.03 -1.39 23.30
N ALA A 259 -7.93 -0.33 24.11
CA ALA A 259 -7.80 1.04 23.60
C ALA A 259 -6.52 1.25 22.76
N VAL A 260 -5.41 0.67 23.18
CA VAL A 260 -4.14 0.66 22.41
C VAL A 260 -4.31 -0.06 21.09
N ASN A 261 -5.02 -1.19 21.09
CA ASN A 261 -5.34 -1.92 19.87
C ASN A 261 -6.11 -1.06 18.88
N LEU A 262 -7.19 -0.40 19.31
CA LEU A 262 -7.99 0.50 18.49
C LEU A 262 -7.14 1.64 17.90
N LEU A 263 -6.25 2.20 18.71
CA LEU A 263 -5.40 3.31 18.30
C LEU A 263 -4.41 2.93 17.21
N LEU A 264 -3.83 1.73 17.31
CA LEU A 264 -2.87 1.22 16.33
C LEU A 264 -3.58 0.69 15.08
N SER A 265 -4.67 -0.05 15.23
CA SER A 265 -5.43 -0.62 14.12
C SER A 265 -6.28 0.41 13.36
N GLY A 266 -6.73 1.48 14.02
CA GLY A 266 -7.69 2.42 13.44
C GLY A 266 -9.02 1.73 13.14
N ALA A 267 -9.62 2.05 11.99
CA ALA A 267 -10.92 1.51 11.59
C ALA A 267 -10.94 0.01 11.27
N ASN A 268 -9.79 -0.60 11.00
CA ASN A 268 -9.71 -2.02 10.58
C ASN A 268 -10.21 -3.00 11.65
N HIS A 269 -10.15 -2.61 12.90
CA HIS A 269 -10.48 -3.50 14.02
C HIS A 269 -11.98 -3.89 14.08
N SER A 270 -12.84 -3.18 13.37
CA SER A 270 -14.30 -3.38 13.46
C SER A 270 -14.96 -3.90 12.19
N ALA A 271 -14.20 -4.24 11.17
CA ALA A 271 -14.74 -4.65 9.85
C ALA A 271 -15.49 -5.99 9.85
N THR A 272 -15.72 -6.61 11.00
CA THR A 272 -16.24 -7.97 11.15
C THR A 272 -17.68 -8.21 10.67
N ASN A 273 -18.39 -7.23 10.08
CA ASN A 273 -19.76 -7.46 9.59
C ASN A 273 -20.22 -6.52 8.47
N THR A 274 -19.36 -5.95 7.68
CA THR A 274 -19.83 -4.99 6.66
C THR A 274 -19.44 -5.39 5.24
N THR A 275 -20.25 -6.22 4.64
CA THR A 275 -20.34 -6.38 3.18
C THR A 275 -20.82 -5.12 2.45
N THR A 276 -21.00 -3.98 3.15
CA THR A 276 -21.65 -2.78 2.60
C THR A 276 -20.90 -1.46 2.80
N LEU A 277 -19.92 -1.38 3.71
CA LEU A 277 -19.06 -0.19 3.79
C LEU A 277 -17.83 -0.43 2.94
N GLY A 278 -17.73 0.36 1.89
CA GLY A 278 -16.64 0.25 0.93
C GLY A 278 -15.28 0.32 1.63
N ASP A 279 -14.40 -0.44 1.15
CA ASP A 279 -13.08 -0.82 1.60
C ASP A 279 -12.10 0.33 1.91
N ALA A 280 -12.42 1.55 1.51
CA ALA A 280 -11.70 2.75 1.93
C ALA A 280 -11.68 2.93 3.46
N ALA A 281 -12.74 2.50 4.17
CA ALA A 281 -12.78 2.54 5.63
C ALA A 281 -11.92 1.44 6.28
N ALA A 282 -11.84 0.26 5.66
CA ALA A 282 -11.02 -0.85 6.15
C ALA A 282 -9.51 -0.57 6.13
N GLN A 283 -9.07 0.35 5.25
CA GLN A 283 -7.67 0.76 5.13
C GLN A 283 -7.34 2.06 5.89
N ALA A 284 -8.32 2.70 6.50
CA ALA A 284 -8.18 3.98 7.16
C ALA A 284 -7.55 3.84 8.56
N GLY A 285 -6.23 3.78 8.61
CA GLY A 285 -5.44 3.80 9.82
C GLY A 285 -4.10 4.51 9.60
N GLY A 286 -3.43 4.89 10.69
CA GLY A 286 -2.18 5.60 10.63
C GLY A 286 -1.05 4.77 10.02
N VAL A 287 -0.22 5.42 9.21
CA VAL A 287 1.10 4.90 8.83
C VAL A 287 2.09 5.38 9.88
N PHE A 288 2.52 4.48 10.73
CA PHE A 288 3.42 4.77 11.84
C PHE A 288 4.88 4.69 11.40
N ASP A 289 5.75 5.37 12.13
CA ASP A 289 7.20 5.25 11.97
C ASP A 289 7.70 3.84 12.31
N SER A 290 8.68 3.33 11.55
CA SER A 290 9.21 1.97 11.75
C SER A 290 9.88 1.78 13.10
N GLU A 291 10.64 2.78 13.59
CA GLU A 291 11.30 2.72 14.90
C GLU A 291 10.27 2.78 16.04
N PHE A 292 9.21 3.60 15.87
CA PHE A 292 8.10 3.67 16.81
C PHE A 292 7.41 2.30 16.96
N LEU A 293 7.00 1.67 15.85
CA LEU A 293 6.36 0.34 15.88
C LEU A 293 7.30 -0.74 16.43
N SER A 294 8.58 -0.71 16.05
CA SER A 294 9.57 -1.66 16.55
C SER A 294 9.78 -1.54 18.05
N THR A 295 9.73 -0.32 18.61
CA THR A 295 9.81 -0.08 20.04
C THR A 295 8.59 -0.64 20.77
N VAL A 296 7.38 -0.34 20.27
CA VAL A 296 6.13 -0.90 20.84
C VAL A 296 6.17 -2.43 20.80
N ALA A 297 6.58 -3.01 19.67
CA ALA A 297 6.66 -4.46 19.51
C ALA A 297 7.61 -5.13 20.51
N LYS A 298 8.80 -4.56 20.66
CA LYS A 298 9.81 -5.05 21.59
C LYS A 298 9.33 -5.02 23.03
N ASP A 299 8.71 -3.94 23.45
CA ASP A 299 8.19 -3.81 24.82
C ASP A 299 7.06 -4.80 25.07
N LEU A 300 6.09 -4.91 24.16
CA LEU A 300 4.99 -5.86 24.29
C LEU A 300 5.51 -7.30 24.34
N GLN A 301 6.48 -7.64 23.50
CA GLN A 301 7.12 -8.96 23.51
C GLN A 301 7.84 -9.23 24.83
N GLU A 302 8.60 -8.27 25.33
CA GLU A 302 9.31 -8.39 26.60
C GLU A 302 8.33 -8.54 27.79
N TYR A 303 7.25 -7.76 27.82
CA TYR A 303 6.22 -7.88 28.84
C TYR A 303 5.56 -9.27 28.84
N GLU A 304 5.27 -9.80 27.65
CA GLU A 304 4.66 -11.12 27.52
C GLU A 304 5.62 -12.26 27.89
N GLN A 305 6.88 -12.19 27.46
CA GLN A 305 7.91 -13.18 27.77
C GLN A 305 8.29 -13.19 29.26
N ASN A 306 8.29 -12.04 29.92
CA ASN A 306 8.61 -11.91 31.35
C ASN A 306 7.42 -12.23 32.25
N SER A 307 6.21 -12.35 31.71
CA SER A 307 5.05 -12.75 32.51
C SER A 307 5.17 -14.22 32.90
N SER A 308 5.17 -14.51 34.23
CA SER A 308 5.29 -15.87 34.78
C SER A 308 3.98 -16.68 34.67
N GLY A 309 3.30 -16.62 33.52
CA GLY A 309 2.04 -17.34 33.33
C GLY A 309 1.10 -16.66 32.33
N ILE A 310 0.09 -15.94 32.84
CA ILE A 310 -0.88 -15.24 31.98
C ILE A 310 -0.42 -13.79 31.76
N PRO A 311 -0.29 -13.31 30.52
CA PRO A 311 0.04 -11.91 30.24
C PRO A 311 -0.90 -10.92 30.93
N SER A 312 -0.41 -9.76 31.37
CA SER A 312 -1.19 -8.77 32.10
C SER A 312 -2.45 -8.33 31.31
N TRP A 313 -2.35 -8.11 30.00
CA TRP A 313 -3.49 -7.79 29.15
C TRP A 313 -4.60 -8.85 29.19
N LYS A 314 -4.24 -10.13 29.29
CA LYS A 314 -5.19 -11.23 29.36
C LYS A 314 -5.86 -11.29 30.76
N THR A 315 -5.12 -10.97 31.81
CA THR A 315 -5.68 -10.82 33.16
C THR A 315 -6.67 -9.67 33.20
N LYS A 316 -6.34 -8.53 32.59
CA LYS A 316 -7.23 -7.36 32.47
C LYS A 316 -8.52 -7.70 31.71
N MET A 317 -8.42 -8.46 30.62
CA MET A 317 -9.58 -8.98 29.90
C MET A 317 -10.48 -9.83 30.80
N MET A 318 -9.89 -10.75 31.55
CA MET A 318 -10.65 -11.67 32.43
C MET A 318 -11.37 -10.96 33.58
N THR A 319 -10.84 -9.84 34.05
CA THR A 319 -11.44 -9.04 35.12
C THR A 319 -12.48 -8.05 34.63
N ASN A 320 -12.48 -7.73 33.34
CA ASN A 320 -13.37 -6.75 32.74
C ASN A 320 -14.52 -7.49 32.02
N MET A 321 -15.66 -7.62 32.70
CA MET A 321 -16.82 -8.36 32.21
C MET A 321 -17.60 -7.65 31.10
N TYR A 322 -16.93 -7.25 30.02
CA TYR A 322 -17.61 -6.83 28.80
C TYR A 322 -17.87 -8.05 27.89
N PRO A 323 -19.07 -8.63 27.92
CA PRO A 323 -19.35 -9.93 27.26
C PRO A 323 -19.36 -9.89 25.73
N MET A 324 -19.16 -8.71 25.11
CA MET A 324 -19.30 -8.50 23.67
C MET A 324 -17.95 -8.35 22.94
N ARG A 325 -16.83 -8.32 23.65
CA ARG A 325 -15.49 -8.15 23.04
C ARG A 325 -14.80 -9.51 22.92
N ARG A 326 -14.24 -9.78 21.75
CA ARG A 326 -13.48 -11.00 21.47
C ARG A 326 -12.12 -10.96 22.16
N MET A 327 -11.47 -12.10 22.35
CA MET A 327 -10.16 -12.16 23.00
C MET A 327 -9.09 -11.41 22.20
N GLY A 328 -9.09 -11.55 20.89
CA GLY A 328 -8.16 -10.84 20.00
C GLY A 328 -8.30 -9.33 20.02
N ASP A 329 -9.47 -8.81 20.38
CA ASP A 329 -9.68 -7.37 20.56
C ASP A 329 -8.84 -6.81 21.70
N TRP A 330 -8.50 -7.64 22.69
CA TRP A 330 -7.70 -7.30 23.87
C TRP A 330 -6.20 -7.55 23.67
N ASP A 331 -5.85 -8.34 22.66
CA ASP A 331 -4.44 -8.65 22.37
C ASP A 331 -3.76 -7.44 21.71
N PRO A 332 -2.81 -6.76 22.38
CA PRO A 332 -2.18 -5.56 21.85
C PRO A 332 -1.37 -5.84 20.57
N PHE A 333 -1.01 -7.09 20.31
CA PHE A 333 -0.37 -7.47 19.06
C PHE A 333 -1.31 -7.42 17.85
N THR A 334 -2.62 -7.54 18.04
CA THR A 334 -3.57 -7.41 16.91
C THR A 334 -3.44 -6.05 16.23
N GLY A 335 -3.56 -4.96 16.99
CA GLY A 335 -3.45 -3.60 16.46
C GLY A 335 -2.05 -3.26 15.99
N LEU A 336 -1.02 -3.71 16.74
CA LEU A 336 0.38 -3.52 16.35
C LEU A 336 0.69 -4.14 14.99
N LEU A 337 0.35 -5.41 14.78
CA LEU A 337 0.62 -6.11 13.54
C LEU A 337 -0.24 -5.58 12.38
N THR A 338 -1.47 -5.12 12.67
CA THR A 338 -2.28 -4.39 11.68
C THR A 338 -1.60 -3.09 11.26
N ALA A 339 -1.04 -2.32 12.18
CA ALA A 339 -0.25 -1.12 11.87
C ALA A 339 1.03 -1.45 11.09
N MET A 340 1.69 -2.55 11.43
CA MET A 340 2.87 -3.06 10.70
C MET A 340 2.52 -3.50 9.27
N GLY A 341 1.32 -4.01 9.02
CA GLY A 341 0.83 -4.29 7.68
C GLY A 341 0.80 -3.06 6.77
N ARG A 342 0.56 -1.85 7.34
CA ARG A 342 0.62 -0.57 6.64
C ARG A 342 2.04 0.03 6.58
N ASN A 343 2.96 -0.47 7.38
CA ASN A 343 4.39 -0.17 7.31
C ASN A 343 5.19 -1.47 7.11
N PRO A 344 5.30 -1.95 5.86
CA PRO A 344 5.95 -3.21 5.55
C PRO A 344 7.38 -3.33 6.08
N GLU A 345 8.12 -2.23 6.12
CA GLU A 345 9.49 -2.21 6.63
C GLU A 345 9.56 -2.49 8.14
N ALA A 346 8.59 -1.97 8.90
CA ALA A 346 8.49 -2.27 10.32
C ALA A 346 8.19 -3.76 10.56
N ALA A 347 7.26 -4.33 9.79
CA ALA A 347 6.94 -5.77 9.86
C ALA A 347 8.14 -6.64 9.49
N LEU A 348 8.81 -6.32 8.38
CA LEU A 348 9.98 -7.04 7.90
C LEU A 348 11.07 -7.09 8.97
N ASN A 349 11.45 -5.92 9.50
CA ASN A 349 12.51 -5.80 10.51
C ASN A 349 12.12 -6.37 11.87
N TYR A 350 10.84 -6.44 12.18
CA TYR A 350 10.37 -7.08 13.40
C TYR A 350 10.43 -8.60 13.31
N PHE A 351 9.92 -9.19 12.23
CA PHE A 351 9.92 -10.64 12.04
C PHE A 351 11.34 -11.21 11.85
N VAL A 352 12.15 -10.53 11.05
CA VAL A 352 13.56 -10.90 10.78
C VAL A 352 14.42 -9.64 10.88
N PRO A 353 14.97 -9.33 12.05
CA PRO A 353 15.87 -8.19 12.20
C PRO A 353 17.06 -8.29 11.22
N PRO A 354 17.58 -7.16 10.71
CA PRO A 354 18.75 -7.17 9.81
C PRO A 354 19.98 -7.89 10.36
N SER A 355 20.11 -7.99 11.69
CA SER A 355 21.20 -8.76 12.36
C SER A 355 21.08 -10.28 12.21
N GLU A 356 19.90 -10.78 11.82
CA GLU A 356 19.64 -12.20 11.59
C GLU A 356 19.81 -12.59 10.11
N VAL A 357 20.12 -11.62 9.25
CA VAL A 357 20.40 -11.83 7.82
C VAL A 357 21.89 -12.03 7.62
N ALA A 358 22.29 -13.20 7.18
CA ALA A 358 23.68 -13.48 6.80
C ALA A 358 23.95 -13.03 5.36
N HIS A 359 25.15 -12.53 5.10
CA HIS A 359 25.63 -12.20 3.75
C HIS A 359 26.82 -13.12 3.42
N GLY A 360 26.62 -14.02 2.46
CA GLY A 360 27.64 -14.96 1.97
C GLY A 360 28.01 -14.69 0.51
N ASP A 361 28.89 -15.56 -0.03
CA ASP A 361 29.31 -15.45 -1.44
C ASP A 361 28.17 -15.61 -2.45
N ASN A 362 27.07 -16.24 -2.04
CA ASN A 362 25.87 -16.49 -2.87
C ASN A 362 24.71 -15.50 -2.58
N GLY A 363 24.98 -14.41 -1.89
CA GLY A 363 23.98 -13.40 -1.53
C GLY A 363 23.54 -13.44 -0.07
N TYR A 364 22.33 -12.95 0.19
CA TYR A 364 21.75 -12.89 1.53
C TYR A 364 21.01 -14.20 1.87
N THR A 365 21.04 -14.61 3.15
CA THR A 365 20.32 -15.79 3.65
C THR A 365 19.76 -15.53 5.04
N VAL A 366 18.56 -16.08 5.32
CA VAL A 366 17.96 -16.14 6.64
C VAL A 366 17.85 -17.61 7.04
N GLU A 367 18.57 -18.02 8.10
CA GLU A 367 18.52 -19.41 8.59
C GLU A 367 17.39 -19.59 9.60
N ASP A 368 17.18 -18.61 10.46
CA ASP A 368 16.22 -18.68 11.56
C ASP A 368 15.89 -17.27 12.10
N SER A 369 14.70 -17.11 12.70
CA SER A 369 14.35 -15.95 13.52
C SER A 369 13.66 -16.35 14.83
N PRO A 370 14.31 -16.08 15.97
CA PRO A 370 13.71 -16.28 17.29
C PRO A 370 12.42 -15.47 17.49
N THR A 371 12.36 -14.25 16.95
CA THR A 371 11.18 -13.40 17.04
C THR A 371 10.01 -14.01 16.26
N PHE A 372 10.25 -14.44 15.02
CA PHE A 372 9.22 -15.09 14.22
C PHE A 372 8.70 -16.36 14.89
N ARG A 373 9.60 -17.23 15.38
CA ARG A 373 9.20 -18.44 16.10
C ARG A 373 8.38 -18.15 17.35
N TRP A 374 8.74 -17.09 18.11
CA TRP A 374 7.98 -16.69 19.28
C TRP A 374 6.57 -16.23 18.89
N ILE A 375 6.42 -15.36 17.88
CA ILE A 375 5.12 -14.90 17.38
C ILE A 375 4.27 -16.10 16.95
N MET A 376 4.84 -17.05 16.22
CA MET A 376 4.11 -18.24 15.76
C MET A 376 3.81 -19.24 16.88
N SER A 377 4.45 -19.13 18.05
CA SER A 377 4.14 -19.95 19.23
C SER A 377 2.97 -19.41 20.07
N ARG A 378 2.52 -18.16 19.79
CA ARG A 378 1.39 -17.56 20.50
C ARG A 378 0.07 -18.20 20.07
N HIS A 379 -0.95 -18.04 20.91
CA HIS A 379 -2.31 -18.39 20.55
C HIS A 379 -2.98 -17.21 19.82
N TRP A 380 -3.50 -17.47 18.65
CA TRP A 380 -4.20 -16.52 17.79
C TRP A 380 -5.66 -16.94 17.63
N ASP A 381 -6.59 -16.06 17.97
CA ASP A 381 -8.00 -16.24 17.61
C ASP A 381 -8.32 -15.57 16.27
N GLU A 382 -9.56 -15.67 15.83
CA GLU A 382 -10.03 -15.13 14.56
C GLU A 382 -9.67 -13.64 14.36
N THR A 383 -9.85 -12.82 15.41
CA THR A 383 -9.58 -11.38 15.35
C THR A 383 -8.08 -11.07 15.37
N SER A 384 -7.32 -11.75 16.21
CA SER A 384 -5.88 -11.52 16.29
C SER A 384 -5.12 -12.04 15.07
N MET A 385 -5.66 -13.06 14.38
CA MET A 385 -5.17 -13.51 13.07
C MET A 385 -5.24 -12.42 11.99
N GLU A 386 -6.22 -11.50 12.07
CA GLU A 386 -6.32 -10.38 11.12
C GLU A 386 -5.07 -9.50 11.16
N GLY A 387 -4.58 -9.18 12.33
CA GLY A 387 -3.34 -8.41 12.49
C GLY A 387 -2.11 -9.16 11.99
N LEU A 388 -1.97 -10.45 12.36
CA LEU A 388 -0.84 -11.27 11.94
C LEU A 388 -0.77 -11.40 10.40
N THR A 389 -1.89 -11.72 9.77
CA THR A 389 -1.97 -11.85 8.31
C THR A 389 -1.81 -10.51 7.58
N ALA A 390 -2.25 -9.38 8.18
CA ALA A 390 -1.98 -8.06 7.66
C ALA A 390 -0.47 -7.75 7.61
N ALA A 391 0.26 -8.11 8.67
CA ALA A 391 1.71 -7.95 8.69
C ALA A 391 2.40 -8.82 7.62
N PHE A 392 1.95 -10.05 7.39
CA PHE A 392 2.47 -10.91 6.33
C PHE A 392 2.15 -10.35 4.94
N ALA A 393 0.95 -9.83 4.72
CA ALA A 393 0.58 -9.14 3.50
C ALA A 393 1.49 -7.93 3.24
N GLY A 394 1.76 -7.12 4.28
CA GLY A 394 2.71 -6.01 4.19
C GLY A 394 4.10 -6.46 3.78
N VAL A 395 4.67 -7.44 4.50
CA VAL A 395 6.01 -7.99 4.21
C VAL A 395 6.11 -8.50 2.77
N SER A 396 5.07 -9.17 2.27
CA SER A 396 5.07 -9.74 0.93
C SER A 396 5.24 -8.69 -0.19
N THR A 397 5.03 -7.40 0.08
CA THR A 397 5.28 -6.33 -0.88
C THR A 397 6.77 -6.15 -1.22
N PHE A 398 7.68 -6.69 -0.40
CA PHE A 398 9.11 -6.74 -0.70
C PHE A 398 9.54 -7.95 -1.53
N ARG A 399 8.60 -8.80 -1.96
CA ARG A 399 8.84 -9.90 -2.91
C ARG A 399 9.03 -9.34 -4.33
N VAL A 400 10.06 -8.51 -4.50
CA VAL A 400 10.36 -7.80 -5.76
C VAL A 400 11.84 -7.98 -6.08
N PRO A 401 12.21 -8.20 -7.35
CA PRO A 401 13.62 -8.26 -7.76
C PRO A 401 14.40 -7.00 -7.32
N ASP A 402 15.67 -7.20 -6.94
CA ASP A 402 16.66 -6.16 -6.66
C ASP A 402 16.54 -5.38 -5.33
N GLU A 403 15.66 -5.78 -4.40
CA GLU A 403 15.58 -5.18 -3.06
C GLU A 403 16.65 -5.70 -2.07
N GLY A 404 17.57 -6.54 -2.52
CA GLY A 404 18.72 -7.02 -1.74
C GLY A 404 18.31 -7.89 -0.54
N SER A 405 18.74 -7.52 0.68
CA SER A 405 18.40 -8.31 1.88
C SER A 405 16.91 -8.31 2.22
N LYS A 406 16.14 -7.33 1.77
CA LYS A 406 14.69 -7.24 2.04
C LYS A 406 13.93 -8.34 1.31
N ASP A 407 14.32 -8.66 0.07
CA ASP A 407 13.76 -9.79 -0.69
C ASP A 407 13.94 -11.12 0.04
N GLU A 408 15.14 -11.37 0.53
CA GLU A 408 15.46 -12.61 1.24
C GLU A 408 14.68 -12.73 2.54
N GLN A 409 14.58 -11.63 3.32
CA GLN A 409 13.75 -11.58 4.52
C GLN A 409 12.28 -11.86 4.18
N ALA A 410 11.76 -11.20 3.16
CA ALA A 410 10.37 -11.36 2.72
C ALA A 410 10.10 -12.77 2.19
N ALA A 411 11.01 -13.35 1.41
CA ALA A 411 10.91 -14.71 0.92
C ALA A 411 10.83 -15.71 2.09
N TRP A 412 11.75 -15.60 3.03
CA TRP A 412 11.78 -16.47 4.20
C TRP A 412 10.52 -16.31 5.06
N ILE A 413 10.08 -15.08 5.35
CA ILE A 413 8.88 -14.83 6.16
C ILE A 413 7.64 -15.40 5.49
N THR A 414 7.45 -15.16 4.18
CA THR A 414 6.28 -15.66 3.44
C THR A 414 6.29 -17.18 3.31
N GLU A 415 7.47 -17.79 3.16
CA GLU A 415 7.66 -19.25 3.20
C GLU A 415 7.20 -19.84 4.55
N GLN A 416 7.74 -19.31 5.66
CA GLN A 416 7.40 -19.76 7.00
C GLN A 416 5.94 -19.49 7.36
N ALA A 417 5.39 -18.36 6.92
CA ALA A 417 3.97 -18.04 7.09
C ALA A 417 3.09 -19.04 6.33
N THR A 418 3.43 -19.38 5.09
CA THR A 418 2.70 -20.38 4.28
C THR A 418 2.70 -21.75 4.95
N LEU A 419 3.86 -22.21 5.42
CA LEU A 419 3.99 -23.47 6.16
C LEU A 419 3.09 -23.49 7.42
N ALA A 420 3.09 -22.43 8.19
CA ALA A 420 2.32 -22.34 9.43
C ALA A 420 0.81 -22.22 9.17
N LEU A 421 0.43 -21.31 8.26
CA LEU A 421 -0.97 -21.04 7.94
C LEU A 421 -1.68 -22.21 7.24
N SER A 422 -0.93 -23.08 6.53
CA SER A 422 -1.50 -24.27 5.92
C SER A 422 -2.09 -25.27 6.94
N GLY A 423 -1.71 -25.18 8.20
CA GLY A 423 -2.12 -26.10 9.26
C GLY A 423 -1.56 -27.51 9.14
N LEU A 424 -0.75 -27.80 8.09
CA LEU A 424 -0.19 -29.13 7.80
C LEU A 424 1.12 -29.40 8.54
N SER A 425 1.76 -28.36 9.09
CA SER A 425 3.03 -28.50 9.79
C SER A 425 2.85 -29.18 11.14
N ASN A 426 3.36 -30.39 11.27
CA ASN A 426 3.38 -31.14 12.54
C ASN A 426 4.31 -30.54 13.62
N THR A 427 5.07 -29.51 13.27
CA THR A 427 6.11 -28.94 14.16
C THR A 427 5.62 -27.73 14.95
N SER A 428 4.56 -27.07 14.51
CA SER A 428 4.00 -25.91 15.19
C SER A 428 2.72 -26.25 15.95
N LYS A 429 2.58 -25.71 17.15
CA LYS A 429 1.30 -25.71 17.88
C LYS A 429 0.33 -24.65 17.31
N PHE A 430 0.71 -24.02 16.22
CA PHE A 430 -0.07 -23.02 15.56
C PHE A 430 -1.29 -23.66 14.89
N ASN A 431 -2.44 -23.14 15.22
CA ASN A 431 -3.73 -23.59 14.67
C ASN A 431 -4.44 -22.34 14.13
N PRO A 432 -4.41 -22.09 12.80
CA PRO A 432 -5.00 -20.89 12.22
C PRO A 432 -6.52 -20.87 12.44
N THR A 433 -7.03 -19.69 12.73
CA THR A 433 -8.45 -19.39 12.80
C THR A 433 -8.74 -18.27 11.79
N TRP A 434 -9.78 -18.41 10.99
CA TRP A 434 -9.97 -17.60 9.81
C TRP A 434 -11.17 -16.67 9.91
N SER A 435 -10.92 -15.37 9.73
CA SER A 435 -11.93 -14.36 9.40
C SER A 435 -11.88 -14.03 7.89
N PRO A 436 -12.90 -13.38 7.31
CA PRO A 436 -12.81 -12.88 5.94
C PRO A 436 -11.57 -12.01 5.71
N LEU A 437 -11.24 -11.10 6.64
CA LEU A 437 -10.08 -10.20 6.50
C LEU A 437 -8.75 -10.97 6.56
N SER A 438 -8.61 -11.99 7.42
CA SER A 438 -7.40 -12.82 7.44
C SER A 438 -7.22 -13.64 6.15
N ARG A 439 -8.32 -14.09 5.51
CA ARG A 439 -8.27 -14.72 4.18
C ARG A 439 -7.81 -13.74 3.11
N GLN A 440 -8.38 -12.54 3.09
CA GLN A 440 -8.00 -11.48 2.13
C GLN A 440 -6.53 -11.08 2.26
N ASN A 441 -6.05 -10.86 3.48
CA ASN A 441 -4.64 -10.57 3.74
C ASN A 441 -3.72 -11.71 3.27
N THR A 442 -4.10 -12.97 3.51
CA THR A 442 -3.33 -14.13 3.06
C THR A 442 -3.36 -14.25 1.54
N ALA A 443 -4.47 -13.92 0.88
CA ALA A 443 -4.56 -13.86 -0.57
C ALA A 443 -3.61 -12.79 -1.16
N ILE A 444 -3.46 -11.64 -0.51
CA ILE A 444 -2.46 -10.62 -0.89
C ILE A 444 -1.04 -11.20 -0.76
N MET A 445 -0.73 -11.86 0.35
CA MET A 445 0.58 -12.49 0.56
C MET A 445 0.90 -13.52 -0.53
N LEU A 446 -0.03 -14.42 -0.85
CA LEU A 446 0.15 -15.40 -1.92
C LEU A 446 0.18 -14.74 -3.30
N GLY A 447 -0.63 -13.70 -3.53
CA GLY A 447 -0.63 -12.92 -4.76
C GLY A 447 0.71 -12.26 -5.06
N ASN A 448 1.40 -11.75 -4.03
CA ASN A 448 2.76 -11.22 -4.13
C ASN A 448 3.84 -12.32 -4.27
N SER A 449 3.49 -13.57 -3.96
CA SER A 449 4.34 -14.74 -4.07
C SER A 449 3.88 -15.69 -5.20
N LEU A 450 3.24 -15.15 -6.24
CA LEU A 450 2.69 -15.96 -7.34
C LEU A 450 3.71 -16.88 -8.04
N PRO A 451 4.98 -16.50 -8.23
CA PRO A 451 5.98 -17.42 -8.78
C PRO A 451 6.14 -18.69 -7.95
N ASP A 452 6.04 -18.60 -6.63
CA ASP A 452 6.11 -19.75 -5.73
C ASP A 452 4.84 -20.60 -5.80
N VAL A 453 3.67 -19.95 -5.90
CA VAL A 453 2.38 -20.63 -6.10
C VAL A 453 2.36 -21.36 -7.43
N ASP A 454 2.87 -20.75 -8.50
CA ASP A 454 3.00 -21.35 -9.83
C ASP A 454 3.98 -22.54 -9.82
N ALA A 455 5.13 -22.42 -9.17
CA ALA A 455 6.08 -23.52 -8.99
C ALA A 455 5.45 -24.68 -8.21
N ALA A 456 4.68 -24.39 -7.16
CA ALA A 456 3.94 -25.42 -6.42
C ALA A 456 2.84 -26.08 -7.26
N ALA A 457 2.12 -25.33 -8.10
CA ALA A 457 1.14 -25.88 -9.04
C ALA A 457 1.78 -26.83 -10.05
N ARG A 458 2.95 -26.47 -10.58
CA ARG A 458 3.71 -27.31 -11.52
C ARG A 458 4.34 -28.53 -10.85
N ASN A 459 4.51 -28.53 -9.53
CA ASN A 459 5.27 -29.52 -8.76
C ASN A 459 6.74 -29.57 -9.22
N ASP A 460 7.26 -28.42 -9.68
CA ASP A 460 8.64 -28.30 -10.10
C ASP A 460 9.56 -28.16 -8.89
N ASP A 461 10.72 -28.77 -9.01
CA ASP A 461 11.82 -28.45 -8.11
C ASP A 461 12.24 -26.99 -8.36
N ALA A 462 12.01 -26.14 -7.36
CA ALA A 462 12.28 -24.71 -7.41
C ALA A 462 13.74 -24.34 -7.79
N SER A 463 14.62 -25.35 -7.84
CA SER A 463 16.04 -25.19 -8.21
C SER A 463 16.27 -24.87 -9.70
N GLN A 464 15.27 -25.02 -10.58
CA GLN A 464 15.40 -24.84 -12.02
C GLN A 464 14.36 -23.86 -12.57
N PRO A 465 14.59 -22.54 -12.47
CA PRO A 465 13.68 -21.56 -13.05
C PRO A 465 13.55 -21.79 -14.56
N SER A 466 12.32 -21.93 -15.05
CA SER A 466 12.03 -22.31 -16.44
C SER A 466 12.01 -21.13 -17.41
N SER A 467 11.82 -19.90 -16.90
CA SER A 467 11.72 -18.68 -17.69
C SER A 467 12.78 -17.64 -17.32
N ILE A 468 12.98 -16.64 -18.18
CA ILE A 468 13.86 -15.51 -17.88
C ILE A 468 13.25 -14.67 -16.73
N PHE A 469 11.93 -14.55 -16.72
CA PHE A 469 11.22 -13.86 -15.65
C PHE A 469 11.50 -14.52 -14.30
N GLU A 470 11.39 -15.84 -14.20
CA GLU A 470 11.67 -16.58 -12.97
C GLU A 470 13.14 -16.51 -12.53
N LYS A 471 14.09 -16.46 -13.48
CA LYS A 471 15.51 -16.27 -13.18
C LYS A 471 15.81 -14.92 -12.55
N ASN A 472 15.03 -13.92 -12.87
CA ASN A 472 15.16 -12.56 -12.35
C ASN A 472 14.26 -12.31 -11.14
N PHE A 473 13.42 -13.29 -10.75
CA PHE A 473 12.58 -13.19 -9.58
C PHE A 473 13.39 -13.49 -8.31
N PRO A 474 13.06 -12.84 -7.18
CA PRO A 474 13.72 -13.15 -5.92
C PRO A 474 13.50 -14.60 -5.54
N LYS A 475 14.31 -15.05 -4.62
CA LYS A 475 14.40 -16.45 -4.17
C LYS A 475 13.04 -17.14 -4.03
N VAL A 476 12.92 -18.29 -4.67
CA VAL A 476 11.75 -19.17 -4.58
C VAL A 476 11.77 -19.92 -3.24
N TRP A 477 10.60 -20.20 -2.69
CA TRP A 477 10.45 -21.00 -1.47
C TRP A 477 11.10 -22.38 -1.64
N SER A 478 11.85 -22.79 -0.65
CA SER A 478 12.59 -24.07 -0.68
C SER A 478 11.90 -25.18 0.13
N GLY A 479 11.06 -24.81 1.10
CA GLY A 479 10.43 -25.75 2.03
C GLY A 479 8.92 -25.89 1.88
N VAL A 480 8.28 -25.12 0.99
CA VAL A 480 6.84 -25.22 0.72
C VAL A 480 6.59 -26.10 -0.48
N HIS A 481 5.66 -27.02 -0.36
CA HIS A 481 5.25 -27.95 -1.42
C HIS A 481 3.81 -27.68 -1.85
N THR A 482 3.39 -28.37 -2.92
CA THR A 482 2.03 -28.27 -3.49
C THR A 482 0.92 -28.43 -2.43
N GLN A 483 1.11 -29.29 -1.44
CA GLN A 483 0.10 -29.58 -0.42
C GLN A 483 -0.14 -28.40 0.53
N GLU A 484 0.89 -27.65 0.92
CA GLU A 484 0.75 -26.48 1.81
C GLU A 484 0.04 -25.35 1.09
N VAL A 485 0.47 -25.04 -0.14
CA VAL A 485 -0.17 -24.01 -0.97
C VAL A 485 -1.63 -24.38 -1.24
N ARG A 486 -1.91 -25.65 -1.61
CA ARG A 486 -3.27 -26.15 -1.84
C ARG A 486 -4.16 -25.98 -0.63
N ALA A 487 -3.69 -26.37 0.57
CA ALA A 487 -4.48 -26.24 1.79
C ALA A 487 -4.86 -24.77 2.07
N LEU A 488 -3.93 -23.84 1.85
CA LEU A 488 -4.24 -22.40 1.96
C LEU A 488 -5.25 -21.96 0.91
N LEU A 489 -5.04 -22.30 -0.35
CA LEU A 489 -5.96 -21.91 -1.43
C LEU A 489 -7.37 -22.46 -1.23
N GLN A 490 -7.52 -23.66 -0.67
CA GLN A 490 -8.82 -24.24 -0.30
C GLN A 490 -9.52 -23.42 0.79
N GLU A 491 -8.77 -22.96 1.79
CA GLU A 491 -9.30 -22.05 2.83
C GLU A 491 -9.69 -20.70 2.25
N LEU A 492 -8.82 -20.10 1.42
CA LEU A 492 -9.09 -18.80 0.77
C LEU A 492 -10.24 -18.90 -0.24
N GLY A 493 -10.46 -20.07 -0.82
CA GLY A 493 -11.56 -20.36 -1.73
C GLY A 493 -12.95 -20.09 -1.15
N THR A 494 -13.08 -20.00 0.16
CA THR A 494 -14.35 -19.71 0.84
C THR A 494 -14.70 -18.21 0.87
N ASP A 495 -13.78 -17.31 0.47
CA ASP A 495 -13.98 -15.85 0.47
C ASP A 495 -13.84 -15.28 -0.95
N ASP A 496 -14.89 -14.60 -1.43
CA ASP A 496 -14.94 -14.05 -2.80
C ASP A 496 -13.89 -12.97 -3.04
N THR A 497 -13.62 -12.13 -2.05
CA THR A 497 -12.62 -11.07 -2.19
C THR A 497 -11.20 -11.64 -2.23
N ALA A 498 -10.92 -12.67 -1.44
CA ALA A 498 -9.66 -13.39 -1.50
C ALA A 498 -9.44 -14.06 -2.87
N LEU A 499 -10.48 -14.70 -3.43
CA LEU A 499 -10.44 -15.27 -4.77
C LEU A 499 -10.23 -14.22 -5.85
N ALA A 500 -10.91 -13.07 -5.77
CA ALA A 500 -10.73 -11.97 -6.71
C ALA A 500 -9.29 -11.44 -6.68
N THR A 501 -8.71 -11.28 -5.49
CA THR A 501 -7.33 -10.85 -5.31
C THR A 501 -6.33 -11.83 -5.95
N LEU A 502 -6.52 -13.13 -5.73
CA LEU A 502 -5.65 -14.16 -6.33
C LEU A 502 -5.80 -14.23 -7.86
N GLY A 503 -7.02 -14.11 -8.37
CA GLY A 503 -7.29 -14.12 -9.81
C GLY A 503 -6.63 -12.94 -10.52
N GLU A 504 -6.74 -11.74 -9.96
CA GLU A 504 -6.08 -10.55 -10.51
C GLU A 504 -4.56 -10.67 -10.46
N ALA A 505 -4.02 -11.16 -9.33
CA ALA A 505 -2.58 -11.38 -9.20
C ALA A 505 -2.08 -12.41 -10.22
N ALA A 506 -2.79 -13.53 -10.42
CA ALA A 506 -2.44 -14.56 -11.39
C ALA A 506 -2.45 -14.05 -12.82
N ALA A 507 -3.45 -13.23 -13.19
CA ALA A 507 -3.52 -12.64 -14.52
C ALA A 507 -2.35 -11.66 -14.77
N ARG A 508 -2.01 -10.83 -13.81
CA ARG A 508 -0.86 -9.92 -13.90
C ARG A 508 0.47 -10.66 -13.99
N PHE A 509 0.66 -11.65 -13.15
CA PHE A 509 1.84 -12.49 -13.18
C PHE A 509 2.00 -13.18 -14.55
N SER A 510 0.92 -13.71 -15.12
CA SER A 510 0.91 -14.31 -16.45
C SER A 510 1.33 -13.34 -17.53
N ALA A 511 0.81 -12.11 -17.51
CA ALA A 511 1.15 -11.06 -18.47
C ALA A 511 2.62 -10.61 -18.34
N GLU A 512 3.10 -10.39 -17.11
CA GLU A 512 4.50 -9.98 -16.86
C GLU A 512 5.49 -11.07 -17.26
N ARG A 513 5.18 -12.36 -17.02
CA ARG A 513 6.00 -13.49 -17.46
C ARG A 513 6.14 -13.50 -18.98
N MET A 514 5.03 -13.50 -19.70
CA MET A 514 5.03 -13.52 -21.18
C MET A 514 5.78 -12.31 -21.74
N LYS A 515 5.58 -11.13 -21.15
CA LYS A 515 6.28 -9.91 -21.56
C LYS A 515 7.78 -10.01 -21.35
N ALA A 516 8.25 -10.47 -20.21
CA ALA A 516 9.67 -10.66 -19.94
C ALA A 516 10.30 -11.67 -20.91
N ASP A 517 9.60 -12.76 -21.18
CA ASP A 517 10.09 -13.83 -22.05
C ASP A 517 9.95 -13.52 -23.55
N SER A 518 9.25 -12.44 -23.92
CA SER A 518 9.22 -11.92 -25.32
C SER A 518 10.46 -11.13 -25.72
N HIS A 519 11.33 -10.74 -24.80
CA HIS A 519 12.55 -9.96 -25.08
C HIS A 519 13.61 -10.82 -25.74
N ILE A 520 13.64 -10.82 -27.10
CA ILE A 520 14.52 -11.66 -27.92
C ILE A 520 16.01 -11.40 -27.69
N GLU A 521 16.39 -10.21 -27.22
CA GLU A 521 17.78 -9.80 -26.95
C GLU A 521 18.45 -10.66 -25.88
N GLN A 522 17.67 -11.37 -25.07
CA GLN A 522 18.14 -12.23 -23.99
C GLN A 522 18.50 -13.64 -24.48
N TYR A 523 18.13 -14.00 -25.70
CA TYR A 523 18.39 -15.30 -26.28
C TYR A 523 19.57 -15.23 -27.25
N THR A 524 20.52 -16.17 -27.12
CA THR A 524 21.73 -16.22 -27.92
C THR A 524 21.58 -17.05 -29.19
N ASP A 525 20.74 -18.10 -29.14
CA ASP A 525 20.52 -19.04 -30.23
C ASP A 525 19.08 -18.96 -30.72
N SER A 526 18.86 -18.71 -32.01
CA SER A 526 17.54 -18.59 -32.62
C SER A 526 16.56 -17.75 -31.78
N PRO A 527 16.82 -16.43 -31.56
CA PRO A 527 16.09 -15.66 -30.57
C PRO A 527 14.57 -15.64 -30.77
N THR A 528 14.10 -15.50 -32.02
CA THR A 528 12.66 -15.48 -32.35
C THR A 528 11.98 -16.82 -32.04
N GLU A 529 12.58 -17.92 -32.50
CA GLU A 529 12.06 -19.28 -32.24
C GLU A 529 12.01 -19.57 -30.72
N THR A 530 13.04 -19.15 -30.00
CA THR A 530 13.13 -19.39 -28.55
C THR A 530 12.07 -18.58 -27.79
N ALA A 531 11.87 -17.29 -28.14
CA ALA A 531 10.85 -16.45 -27.52
C ALA A 531 9.44 -16.99 -27.80
N VAL A 532 9.12 -17.37 -29.03
CA VAL A 532 7.80 -17.94 -29.40
C VAL A 532 7.52 -19.23 -28.63
N LYS A 533 8.49 -20.14 -28.52
CA LYS A 533 8.36 -21.37 -27.77
C LYS A 533 8.20 -21.11 -26.27
N GLN A 534 8.92 -20.14 -25.72
CA GLN A 534 8.81 -19.79 -24.32
C GLN A 534 7.43 -19.22 -23.98
N ILE A 535 6.90 -18.31 -24.80
CA ILE A 535 5.54 -17.77 -24.60
C ILE A 535 4.47 -18.86 -24.70
N ALA A 536 4.64 -19.83 -25.61
CA ALA A 536 3.75 -20.97 -25.69
C ALA A 536 3.76 -21.82 -24.38
N LYS A 537 4.96 -22.02 -23.82
CA LYS A 537 5.14 -22.70 -22.54
C LYS A 537 4.58 -21.90 -21.37
N ASP A 538 4.71 -20.58 -21.40
CA ASP A 538 4.10 -19.69 -20.41
C ASP A 538 2.59 -19.80 -20.41
N CYS A 539 1.95 -19.93 -21.59
CA CYS A 539 0.51 -20.19 -21.68
C CYS A 539 0.11 -21.51 -20.99
N GLU A 540 0.90 -22.57 -21.17
CA GLU A 540 0.65 -23.87 -20.52
C GLU A 540 0.77 -23.74 -18.99
N PHE A 541 1.80 -23.06 -18.50
CA PHE A 541 1.98 -22.82 -17.07
C PHE A 541 0.87 -21.96 -16.48
N ASN A 542 0.45 -20.91 -17.19
CA ASN A 542 -0.68 -20.08 -16.78
C ASN A 542 -1.96 -20.91 -16.67
N ASP A 543 -2.21 -21.80 -17.63
CA ASP A 543 -3.39 -22.70 -17.61
C ASP A 543 -3.34 -23.63 -16.39
N MET A 544 -2.17 -24.19 -16.07
CA MET A 544 -2.00 -25.06 -14.89
C MET A 544 -2.23 -24.28 -13.58
N THR A 545 -1.67 -23.08 -13.45
CA THR A 545 -1.80 -22.26 -12.24
C THR A 545 -3.25 -21.83 -12.02
N ILE A 546 -3.94 -21.37 -13.06
CA ILE A 546 -5.35 -21.02 -12.97
C ILE A 546 -6.21 -22.25 -12.66
N GLY A 547 -5.92 -23.38 -13.28
CA GLY A 547 -6.57 -24.65 -12.94
C GLY A 547 -6.40 -25.01 -11.46
N PHE A 548 -5.20 -24.84 -10.93
CA PHE A 548 -4.90 -25.11 -9.52
C PHE A 548 -5.70 -24.19 -8.56
N LEU A 549 -5.78 -22.89 -8.86
CA LEU A 549 -6.60 -21.96 -8.10
C LEU A 549 -8.09 -22.33 -8.12
N ILE A 550 -8.61 -22.69 -9.30
CA ILE A 550 -10.00 -23.10 -9.47
C ILE A 550 -10.29 -24.41 -8.73
N GLY A 551 -9.43 -25.41 -8.87
CA GLY A 551 -9.59 -26.69 -8.18
C GLY A 551 -9.61 -26.53 -6.66
N ALA A 552 -8.72 -25.71 -6.12
CA ALA A 552 -8.67 -25.41 -4.69
C ALA A 552 -9.92 -24.65 -4.23
N ALA A 553 -10.36 -23.64 -4.99
CA ALA A 553 -11.58 -22.89 -4.66
C ALA A 553 -12.83 -23.78 -4.67
N GLN A 554 -12.95 -24.71 -5.63
CA GLN A 554 -14.04 -25.67 -5.65
C GLN A 554 -14.04 -26.60 -4.44
N LYS A 555 -12.87 -27.09 -4.05
CA LYS A 555 -12.73 -27.97 -2.89
C LYS A 555 -13.08 -27.25 -1.59
N GLY A 556 -12.65 -26.00 -1.43
CA GLY A 556 -13.00 -25.17 -0.28
C GLY A 556 -14.51 -24.96 -0.09
N ARG A 557 -15.30 -25.02 -1.19
CA ARG A 557 -16.77 -24.84 -1.23
C ARG A 557 -17.53 -26.12 -1.51
N GLU A 558 -17.01 -27.27 -1.12
CA GLU A 558 -17.52 -28.59 -1.52
C GLU A 558 -18.99 -28.89 -1.13
N LEU A 559 -19.57 -28.12 -0.20
CA LEU A 559 -20.89 -28.37 0.36
C LEU A 559 -22.07 -27.74 -0.43
N ASP A 560 -21.82 -26.75 -1.28
CA ASP A 560 -22.88 -26.04 -2.03
C ASP A 560 -22.46 -25.76 -3.48
N LYS A 561 -23.21 -26.33 -4.44
CA LYS A 561 -22.91 -26.15 -5.86
C LYS A 561 -23.10 -24.72 -6.35
N GLU A 562 -24.09 -23.99 -5.82
CA GLU A 562 -24.31 -22.58 -6.18
C GLU A 562 -23.15 -21.68 -5.67
N GLU A 563 -22.61 -21.99 -4.50
CA GLU A 563 -21.44 -21.30 -3.96
C GLU A 563 -20.16 -21.62 -4.73
N GLN A 564 -19.99 -22.86 -5.23
CA GLN A 564 -18.88 -23.22 -6.12
C GLN A 564 -18.93 -22.42 -7.42
N ASP A 565 -20.10 -22.36 -8.07
CA ASP A 565 -20.29 -21.62 -9.32
C ASP A 565 -20.06 -20.12 -9.12
N ALA A 566 -20.47 -19.54 -7.99
CA ALA A 566 -20.21 -18.14 -7.64
C ALA A 566 -18.71 -17.86 -7.46
N GLY A 567 -17.99 -18.74 -6.76
CA GLY A 567 -16.54 -18.61 -6.55
C GLY A 567 -15.74 -18.67 -7.86
N ILE A 568 -16.10 -19.61 -8.75
CA ILE A 568 -15.48 -19.72 -10.08
C ILE A 568 -15.74 -18.44 -10.90
N ASN A 569 -16.97 -17.92 -10.88
CA ASN A 569 -17.32 -16.70 -11.59
C ASN A 569 -16.58 -15.48 -11.02
N THR A 570 -16.38 -15.41 -9.72
CA THR A 570 -15.60 -14.34 -9.05
C THR A 570 -14.14 -14.39 -9.49
N LEU A 571 -13.50 -15.53 -9.41
CA LEU A 571 -12.12 -15.72 -9.86
C LEU A 571 -11.98 -15.37 -11.35
N PHE A 572 -12.92 -15.82 -12.19
CA PHE A 572 -12.97 -15.52 -13.62
C PHE A 572 -13.05 -14.01 -13.91
N SER A 573 -13.96 -13.31 -13.24
CA SER A 573 -14.13 -11.87 -13.42
C SER A 573 -12.85 -11.11 -13.05
N ALA A 574 -12.18 -11.54 -12.00
CA ALA A 574 -10.92 -10.96 -11.53
C ALA A 574 -9.76 -11.20 -12.51
N VAL A 575 -9.62 -12.45 -12.99
CA VAL A 575 -8.60 -12.81 -14.00
C VAL A 575 -8.81 -12.02 -15.28
N SER A 576 -10.05 -11.96 -15.80
CA SER A 576 -10.39 -11.20 -17.00
C SER A 576 -10.11 -9.70 -16.87
N SER A 577 -10.19 -9.16 -15.67
CA SER A 577 -9.88 -7.75 -15.39
C SER A 577 -8.40 -7.49 -15.28
N GLY A 578 -7.66 -8.36 -14.60
CA GLY A 578 -6.21 -8.27 -14.48
C GLY A 578 -5.51 -8.27 -15.83
N MET A 579 -6.02 -9.05 -16.80
CA MET A 579 -5.48 -9.11 -18.16
C MET A 579 -5.68 -7.81 -18.98
N LYS A 580 -6.64 -6.96 -18.62
CA LYS A 580 -6.85 -5.65 -19.27
C LYS A 580 -5.85 -4.59 -18.86
N PHE A 581 -5.17 -4.77 -17.75
CA PHE A 581 -4.14 -3.87 -17.22
C PHE A 581 -2.75 -4.35 -17.61
N ILE A 582 -2.37 -4.22 -18.88
CA ILE A 582 -0.97 -4.36 -19.28
C ILE A 582 -0.24 -3.09 -18.81
N PRO A 583 0.68 -3.17 -17.85
CA PRO A 583 1.37 -1.99 -17.37
C PRO A 583 2.25 -1.39 -18.45
N SER A 584 2.28 -0.04 -18.50
CA SER A 584 3.26 0.71 -19.29
C SER A 584 4.70 0.31 -18.92
N PRO A 585 5.68 0.34 -19.82
CA PRO A 585 7.00 -0.29 -19.68
C PRO A 585 7.93 0.24 -18.56
N HIS A 586 7.42 1.07 -17.65
CA HIS A 586 8.20 1.69 -16.57
C HIS A 586 7.64 1.53 -15.16
N SER A 587 6.61 0.72 -14.94
CA SER A 587 6.18 0.46 -13.56
C SER A 587 7.02 -0.66 -12.95
N ALA A 588 8.06 -0.28 -12.24
CA ALA A 588 8.74 -1.17 -11.32
C ALA A 588 7.72 -1.75 -10.34
N ALA A 589 7.82 -3.05 -10.13
CA ALA A 589 7.37 -3.78 -8.96
C ALA A 589 5.89 -4.19 -8.90
N LEU A 590 5.71 -5.49 -8.86
CA LEU A 590 4.51 -6.18 -8.34
C LEU A 590 3.95 -5.52 -7.05
N GLY A 591 4.80 -4.98 -6.17
CA GLY A 591 4.40 -4.30 -4.93
C GLY A 591 3.54 -3.04 -5.11
N SER A 592 3.78 -2.22 -6.15
CA SER A 592 2.90 -1.07 -6.45
C SER A 592 1.59 -1.49 -7.11
N ALA A 593 1.57 -2.64 -7.77
CA ALA A 593 0.39 -3.17 -8.45
C ALA A 593 -0.67 -3.67 -7.47
N ILE A 594 -0.28 -4.23 -6.31
CA ILE A 594 -1.22 -4.79 -5.33
C ILE A 594 -1.83 -3.70 -4.44
N SER A 595 -1.13 -2.60 -4.15
CA SER A 595 -1.76 -1.44 -3.51
C SER A 595 -2.86 -0.80 -4.36
N ILE A 596 -2.77 -0.93 -5.69
CA ILE A 596 -3.81 -0.51 -6.64
C ILE A 596 -4.93 -1.56 -6.73
N ALA A 597 -4.61 -2.85 -6.62
CA ALA A 597 -5.57 -3.95 -6.62
C ALA A 597 -6.55 -3.88 -5.44
N GLN A 598 -6.08 -3.48 -4.27
CA GLN A 598 -6.94 -3.26 -3.11
C GLN A 598 -8.03 -2.22 -3.36
N SER A 599 -7.77 -1.19 -4.16
CA SER A 599 -8.78 -0.16 -4.48
C SER A 599 -9.75 -0.57 -5.60
N HIS A 600 -9.35 -1.48 -6.51
CA HIS A 600 -10.14 -1.88 -7.67
C HIS A 600 -10.86 -3.22 -7.53
N ALA A 601 -10.34 -4.18 -6.76
CA ALA A 601 -10.98 -5.46 -6.50
C ALA A 601 -12.38 -5.30 -5.88
N LEU A 602 -12.61 -4.24 -5.18
CA LEU A 602 -13.82 -3.93 -4.44
C LEU A 602 -14.91 -3.25 -5.25
N ASP A 603 -14.54 -2.39 -6.20
CA ASP A 603 -15.50 -1.88 -7.19
C ASP A 603 -15.96 -2.99 -8.14
N TYR A 604 -15.14 -4.03 -8.29
CA TYR A 604 -15.39 -5.13 -9.21
C TYR A 604 -16.28 -6.21 -8.62
N THR A 605 -16.12 -6.56 -7.34
CA THR A 605 -17.03 -7.50 -6.66
C THR A 605 -18.48 -7.03 -6.68
N LYS A 606 -18.71 -5.72 -6.61
CA LYS A 606 -20.06 -5.14 -6.78
C LYS A 606 -20.63 -5.35 -8.19
N SER A 607 -19.80 -5.22 -9.23
CA SER A 607 -20.31 -5.38 -10.61
C SER A 607 -20.42 -6.84 -11.04
N ALA A 608 -19.53 -7.71 -10.54
CA ALA A 608 -19.58 -9.16 -10.81
C ALA A 608 -20.77 -9.85 -10.12
N LEU A 609 -21.07 -9.50 -8.87
CA LEU A 609 -22.23 -10.00 -8.14
C LEU A 609 -23.56 -9.60 -8.80
N THR A 610 -23.61 -8.43 -9.46
CA THR A 610 -24.83 -8.00 -10.20
C THR A 610 -24.97 -8.66 -11.56
N SER A 611 -23.88 -9.14 -12.19
CA SER A 611 -23.92 -9.81 -13.49
C SER A 611 -24.15 -11.34 -13.39
N SER A 612 -23.72 -11.99 -12.30
CA SER A 612 -23.87 -13.43 -12.10
C SER A 612 -25.32 -13.89 -11.86
N GLN A 613 -26.23 -12.99 -11.50
CA GLN A 613 -27.65 -13.31 -11.32
C GLN A 613 -28.43 -13.50 -12.63
N GLN A 614 -27.83 -13.31 -13.80
CA GLN A 614 -28.52 -13.34 -15.09
C GLN A 614 -28.17 -14.52 -16.02
N SER A 615 -27.19 -15.37 -15.70
CA SER A 615 -26.86 -16.50 -16.58
C SER A 615 -27.56 -17.80 -16.15
N GLY A 616 -28.58 -18.20 -16.91
CA GLY A 616 -29.22 -19.50 -16.80
C GLY A 616 -28.26 -20.61 -17.24
N ALA A 617 -27.66 -21.31 -16.27
CA ALA A 617 -26.66 -22.34 -16.51
C ALA A 617 -27.24 -23.61 -17.18
N THR A 618 -26.62 -24.03 -18.26
CA THR A 618 -26.73 -25.35 -18.84
C THR A 618 -25.94 -26.39 -18.03
N LYS A 619 -26.28 -27.65 -18.12
CA LYS A 619 -25.88 -28.80 -17.28
C LYS A 619 -24.42 -29.27 -17.38
N SER A 620 -23.47 -28.48 -17.90
CA SER A 620 -22.05 -28.81 -17.98
C SER A 620 -21.32 -28.48 -16.68
N ASP A 621 -20.12 -29.03 -16.49
CA ASP A 621 -19.29 -28.73 -15.33
C ASP A 621 -18.77 -27.26 -15.45
N PRO A 622 -19.05 -26.38 -14.50
CA PRO A 622 -18.76 -24.94 -14.64
C PRO A 622 -17.30 -24.63 -14.94
N HIS A 623 -16.36 -25.43 -14.47
CA HIS A 623 -14.93 -25.18 -14.72
C HIS A 623 -14.51 -25.54 -16.16
N GLU A 624 -15.16 -26.53 -16.81
CA GLU A 624 -14.91 -26.84 -18.23
C GLU A 624 -15.48 -25.73 -19.11
N ASP A 625 -16.70 -25.26 -18.81
CA ASP A 625 -17.31 -24.13 -19.51
C ASP A 625 -16.46 -22.85 -19.36
N PHE A 626 -15.89 -22.60 -18.18
CA PHE A 626 -14.98 -21.49 -17.94
C PHE A 626 -13.74 -21.55 -18.82
N TYR A 627 -13.04 -22.69 -18.82
CA TYR A 627 -11.81 -22.86 -19.58
C TYR A 627 -12.04 -22.67 -21.08
N GLU A 628 -13.01 -23.39 -21.64
CA GLU A 628 -13.28 -23.42 -23.08
C GLU A 628 -13.85 -22.10 -23.59
N SER A 629 -14.72 -21.46 -22.79
CA SER A 629 -15.44 -20.26 -23.26
C SER A 629 -14.70 -18.94 -23.06
N ALA A 630 -13.74 -18.87 -22.16
CA ALA A 630 -13.16 -17.57 -21.84
C ALA A 630 -11.66 -17.58 -21.54
N TRP A 631 -11.19 -18.40 -20.59
CA TRP A 631 -9.79 -18.33 -20.15
C TRP A 631 -8.81 -18.68 -21.27
N LYS A 632 -9.04 -19.78 -21.95
CA LYS A 632 -8.20 -20.24 -23.07
C LYS A 632 -8.01 -19.16 -24.13
N VAL A 633 -9.11 -18.51 -24.50
CA VAL A 633 -9.11 -17.43 -25.51
C VAL A 633 -8.38 -16.20 -25.02
N GLN A 634 -8.63 -15.78 -23.79
CA GLN A 634 -7.98 -14.60 -23.21
C GLN A 634 -6.47 -14.80 -23.02
N ASN A 635 -6.05 -15.97 -22.55
CA ASN A 635 -4.63 -16.29 -22.40
C ASN A 635 -3.92 -16.33 -23.75
N LEU A 636 -4.56 -16.91 -24.80
CA LEU A 636 -4.03 -16.90 -26.17
C LEU A 636 -3.99 -15.49 -26.78
N ALA A 637 -5.02 -14.69 -26.57
CA ALA A 637 -5.05 -13.30 -27.05
C ALA A 637 -3.98 -12.44 -26.37
N SER A 638 -3.71 -12.66 -25.08
CA SER A 638 -2.63 -11.99 -24.34
C SER A 638 -1.27 -12.39 -24.88
N ALA A 639 -1.04 -13.67 -25.15
CA ALA A 639 0.19 -14.18 -25.76
C ALA A 639 0.39 -13.60 -27.15
N PHE A 640 -0.66 -13.57 -27.98
CA PHE A 640 -0.61 -12.96 -29.31
C PHE A 640 -0.23 -11.47 -29.23
N ASN A 641 -0.86 -10.71 -28.34
CA ASN A 641 -0.53 -9.29 -28.14
C ASN A 641 0.93 -9.10 -27.74
N THR A 642 1.42 -9.94 -26.85
CA THR A 642 2.83 -9.91 -26.42
C THR A 642 3.79 -10.17 -27.59
N LEU A 643 3.46 -11.15 -28.45
CA LEU A 643 4.23 -11.43 -29.67
C LEU A 643 4.13 -10.29 -30.69
N ALA A 644 2.95 -9.69 -30.85
CA ALA A 644 2.74 -8.55 -31.77
C ALA A 644 3.51 -7.31 -31.29
N GLU A 645 3.46 -6.97 -30.02
CA GLU A 645 4.21 -5.86 -29.44
C GLU A 645 5.74 -6.04 -29.54
N ALA A 646 6.20 -7.28 -29.46
CA ALA A 646 7.60 -7.64 -29.65
C ALA A 646 8.03 -7.70 -31.14
N GLY A 647 7.10 -7.49 -32.07
CA GLY A 647 7.35 -7.59 -33.52
C GLY A 647 7.63 -9.01 -34.01
N LEU A 648 7.13 -10.01 -33.28
CA LEU A 648 7.33 -11.44 -33.55
C LEU A 648 6.18 -12.07 -34.34
N VAL A 649 5.08 -11.34 -34.56
CA VAL A 649 3.97 -11.79 -35.41
C VAL A 649 4.30 -11.44 -36.86
N PRO A 650 4.34 -12.41 -37.78
CA PRO A 650 4.65 -12.15 -39.17
C PRO A 650 3.50 -11.40 -39.88
N ASP A 651 3.84 -10.56 -40.89
CA ASP A 651 2.87 -9.71 -41.63
C ASP A 651 1.75 -10.54 -42.27
N ASP A 652 2.03 -11.76 -42.74
CA ASP A 652 1.06 -12.67 -43.34
C ASP A 652 0.04 -13.26 -42.34
N ALA A 653 0.31 -13.16 -41.04
CA ALA A 653 -0.67 -13.50 -40.02
C ALA A 653 -1.94 -12.64 -40.04
N TYR A 654 -1.84 -11.45 -40.62
CA TYR A 654 -2.97 -10.51 -40.75
C TYR A 654 -3.72 -10.62 -42.07
N ILE A 655 -3.33 -11.55 -42.95
CA ILE A 655 -3.84 -11.70 -44.29
C ILE A 655 -4.54 -13.07 -44.44
N ALA A 656 -5.80 -13.04 -44.82
CA ALA A 656 -6.56 -14.30 -45.08
C ALA A 656 -6.05 -15.00 -46.36
N ALA A 657 -6.34 -16.30 -46.52
CA ALA A 657 -5.92 -17.12 -47.65
C ALA A 657 -6.34 -16.57 -49.03
N ASN A 658 -7.31 -15.65 -49.05
CA ASN A 658 -7.74 -14.96 -50.29
C ASN A 658 -6.93 -13.68 -50.58
N GLY A 659 -5.91 -13.38 -49.81
CA GLY A 659 -5.05 -12.19 -49.95
C GLY A 659 -5.63 -10.88 -49.40
N ASN A 660 -6.78 -10.91 -48.76
CA ASN A 660 -7.37 -9.74 -48.12
C ASN A 660 -6.98 -9.67 -46.63
N PRO A 661 -6.84 -8.46 -46.04
CA PRO A 661 -6.68 -8.33 -44.59
C PRO A 661 -7.84 -8.99 -43.82
N TYR A 662 -7.54 -9.62 -42.70
CA TYR A 662 -8.57 -10.05 -41.75
C TYR A 662 -9.27 -8.81 -41.19
N VAL A 663 -10.59 -8.84 -41.09
CA VAL A 663 -11.42 -7.78 -40.53
C VAL A 663 -12.31 -8.40 -39.44
N TYR A 664 -11.89 -8.21 -38.20
CA TYR A 664 -12.63 -8.62 -37.01
C TYR A 664 -12.76 -7.42 -36.08
N ASP A 665 -13.89 -7.31 -35.37
CA ASP A 665 -14.13 -6.22 -34.43
C ASP A 665 -13.14 -6.21 -33.24
N TRP A 666 -12.56 -7.36 -32.92
CA TRP A 666 -11.57 -7.55 -31.86
C TRP A 666 -10.12 -7.37 -32.35
N LEU A 667 -9.85 -7.29 -33.65
CA LEU A 667 -8.51 -7.05 -34.19
C LEU A 667 -8.32 -5.56 -34.45
N LYS A 668 -7.42 -4.94 -33.71
CA LYS A 668 -7.12 -3.49 -33.81
C LYS A 668 -6.27 -3.16 -35.04
N GLU A 669 -6.25 -1.87 -35.40
CA GLU A 669 -5.44 -1.35 -36.53
C GLU A 669 -3.93 -1.53 -36.31
N ASP A 670 -3.47 -1.58 -35.07
CA ASP A 670 -2.06 -1.81 -34.69
C ASP A 670 -1.66 -3.30 -34.69
N GLY A 671 -2.57 -4.19 -35.06
CA GLY A 671 -2.35 -5.62 -35.11
C GLY A 671 -2.54 -6.33 -33.75
N THR A 672 -2.91 -5.61 -32.69
CA THR A 672 -3.21 -6.22 -31.40
C THR A 672 -4.67 -6.64 -31.29
N ILE A 673 -4.96 -7.53 -30.35
CA ILE A 673 -6.29 -8.09 -30.09
C ILE A 673 -6.93 -7.38 -28.91
N ASP A 674 -8.17 -6.93 -29.06
CA ASP A 674 -8.94 -6.39 -27.93
C ASP A 674 -9.51 -7.51 -27.06
N ILE A 675 -8.76 -7.88 -26.03
CA ILE A 675 -9.12 -8.94 -25.08
C ILE A 675 -10.49 -8.67 -24.43
N SER A 676 -10.91 -7.41 -24.34
CA SER A 676 -12.20 -7.05 -23.72
C SER A 676 -13.41 -7.53 -24.53
N MET A 677 -13.21 -7.87 -25.79
CA MET A 677 -14.25 -8.41 -26.67
C MET A 677 -14.54 -9.90 -26.44
N PHE A 678 -13.67 -10.58 -25.68
CA PHE A 678 -13.84 -12.00 -25.33
C PHE A 678 -14.46 -12.18 -23.93
N THR A 679 -15.44 -11.38 -23.60
CA THR A 679 -16.29 -11.61 -22.43
C THR A 679 -17.35 -12.64 -22.79
N ILE A 680 -17.82 -13.41 -21.79
CA ILE A 680 -18.95 -14.36 -21.97
C ILE A 680 -20.14 -13.56 -22.47
N LYS A 681 -20.37 -13.57 -23.78
CA LYS A 681 -21.60 -13.07 -24.40
C LYS A 681 -22.51 -14.27 -24.65
N GLU A 682 -23.79 -14.00 -24.64
CA GLU A 682 -24.83 -15.03 -24.87
C GLU A 682 -24.67 -15.77 -26.20
N ASP A 683 -23.97 -15.25 -27.21
CA ASP A 683 -23.83 -15.82 -28.55
C ASP A 683 -22.47 -16.48 -28.86
N GLY A 684 -21.43 -16.28 -28.04
CA GLY A 684 -20.11 -16.91 -28.22
C GLY A 684 -19.36 -16.57 -29.54
N SER A 685 -19.93 -15.73 -30.39
CA SER A 685 -19.47 -15.54 -31.78
C SER A 685 -18.01 -15.08 -31.91
N ASN A 686 -17.56 -14.16 -31.01
CA ASN A 686 -16.18 -13.68 -31.04
C ASN A 686 -15.15 -14.78 -30.69
N ILE A 687 -15.54 -15.74 -29.87
CA ILE A 687 -14.69 -16.86 -29.45
C ILE A 687 -14.52 -17.85 -30.62
N GLU A 688 -15.60 -18.17 -31.35
CA GLU A 688 -15.54 -19.00 -32.53
C GLU A 688 -14.72 -18.34 -33.64
N ASP A 689 -14.89 -17.05 -33.87
CA ASP A 689 -14.13 -16.29 -34.86
C ASP A 689 -12.64 -16.28 -34.53
N PHE A 690 -12.28 -16.10 -33.26
CA PHE A 690 -10.88 -16.12 -32.82
C PHE A 690 -10.26 -17.51 -32.92
N SER A 691 -10.98 -18.57 -32.54
CA SER A 691 -10.55 -19.93 -32.73
C SER A 691 -10.32 -20.24 -34.21
N THR A 692 -11.25 -19.83 -35.09
CA THR A 692 -11.10 -19.97 -36.55
C THR A 692 -9.90 -19.19 -37.08
N TYR A 693 -9.64 -18.01 -36.58
CA TYR A 693 -8.47 -17.23 -36.92
C TYR A 693 -7.18 -17.95 -36.50
N LEU A 694 -7.08 -18.46 -35.30
CA LEU A 694 -5.93 -19.23 -34.81
C LEU A 694 -5.69 -20.50 -35.62
N ASP A 695 -6.76 -21.21 -35.99
CA ASP A 695 -6.66 -22.38 -36.87
C ASP A 695 -6.17 -22.00 -38.27
N GLY A 696 -6.54 -20.83 -38.75
CA GLY A 696 -6.03 -20.27 -39.99
C GLY A 696 -4.53 -19.98 -39.91
N LEU A 697 -4.06 -19.42 -38.77
CA LEU A 697 -2.63 -19.15 -38.51
C LEU A 697 -1.80 -20.45 -38.54
N ASN A 698 -2.32 -21.54 -37.98
CA ASN A 698 -1.67 -22.86 -37.97
C ASN A 698 -1.40 -23.41 -39.38
N ASN A 699 -2.10 -22.91 -40.39
CA ASN A 699 -1.96 -23.33 -41.79
C ASN A 699 -1.07 -22.36 -42.62
N LEU A 700 -0.57 -21.26 -42.03
CA LEU A 700 0.36 -20.37 -42.71
C LEU A 700 1.74 -21.04 -42.72
N SER A 701 2.09 -21.62 -43.86
CA SER A 701 3.31 -22.44 -44.01
C SER A 701 4.63 -21.66 -44.08
N ALA A 702 4.61 -20.35 -43.93
CA ALA A 702 5.78 -19.48 -44.18
C ALA A 702 6.71 -19.37 -42.94
N ASP A 703 6.20 -19.50 -41.72
CA ASP A 703 7.01 -19.42 -40.49
C ASP A 703 6.74 -20.63 -39.59
N ALA A 704 7.68 -21.60 -39.63
CA ALA A 704 7.56 -22.84 -38.85
C ALA A 704 7.56 -22.61 -37.34
N ASP A 705 8.16 -21.49 -36.87
CA ASP A 705 8.31 -21.18 -35.48
C ASP A 705 6.99 -20.63 -34.92
N PHE A 706 6.30 -19.78 -35.68
CA PHE A 706 4.99 -19.26 -35.29
C PHE A 706 3.89 -20.33 -35.37
N ASN A 707 3.98 -21.27 -36.34
CA ASN A 707 3.06 -22.40 -36.44
C ASN A 707 3.14 -23.37 -35.26
N ALA A 708 4.33 -23.49 -34.62
CA ALA A 708 4.50 -24.32 -33.44
C ALA A 708 3.71 -23.79 -32.24
N TRP A 709 3.51 -22.47 -32.14
CA TRP A 709 2.72 -21.85 -31.09
C TRP A 709 1.24 -22.28 -31.10
N GLY A 710 0.62 -22.30 -32.28
CA GLY A 710 -0.78 -22.70 -32.44
C GLY A 710 -1.04 -24.20 -32.23
N SER A 711 -0.03 -25.08 -32.48
CA SER A 711 -0.20 -26.54 -32.38
C SER A 711 -0.22 -27.09 -30.95
N GLN A 712 0.17 -26.29 -29.93
CA GLN A 712 0.24 -26.72 -28.53
C GLN A 712 -1.08 -26.63 -27.77
N THR A 713 -2.22 -26.43 -28.45
CA THR A 713 -3.52 -26.26 -27.78
C THR A 713 -3.99 -27.49 -26.98
N THR A 714 -3.58 -28.70 -27.38
CA THR A 714 -3.97 -29.95 -26.71
C THR A 714 -3.27 -30.11 -25.34
N ASP A 715 -2.00 -29.72 -25.28
CA ASP A 715 -1.22 -29.86 -24.06
C ASP A 715 -1.71 -28.87 -22.99
N ARG A 716 -2.21 -27.72 -23.40
CA ARG A 716 -2.75 -26.68 -22.53
C ARG A 716 -4.02 -27.09 -21.78
N GLU A 717 -4.99 -27.75 -22.47
CA GLU A 717 -6.18 -28.28 -21.81
C GLU A 717 -5.79 -29.34 -20.78
N SER A 718 -4.83 -30.19 -21.14
CA SER A 718 -4.28 -31.19 -20.20
C SER A 718 -3.61 -30.54 -18.99
N ALA A 719 -2.86 -29.47 -19.19
CA ALA A 719 -2.20 -28.69 -18.11
C ALA A 719 -3.25 -28.05 -17.18
N TYR A 720 -4.29 -27.44 -17.74
CA TYR A 720 -5.39 -26.88 -16.97
C TYR A 720 -6.10 -27.96 -16.12
N LYS A 721 -6.49 -29.07 -16.73
CA LYS A 721 -7.15 -30.22 -16.03
C LYS A 721 -6.26 -30.80 -14.93
N LEU A 722 -4.96 -30.93 -15.19
CA LEU A 722 -3.99 -31.35 -14.19
C LEU A 722 -3.90 -30.37 -13.03
N GLY A 723 -3.94 -29.06 -13.31
CA GLY A 723 -4.00 -28.00 -12.30
C GLY A 723 -5.25 -28.15 -11.42
N VAL A 724 -6.43 -28.28 -12.03
CA VAL A 724 -7.71 -28.49 -11.31
C VAL A 724 -7.63 -29.72 -10.40
N ASP A 725 -7.14 -30.86 -10.92
CA ASP A 725 -6.98 -32.07 -10.13
C ASP A 725 -6.01 -31.90 -8.96
N LYS A 726 -4.90 -31.22 -9.17
CA LYS A 726 -3.93 -30.90 -8.10
C LYS A 726 -4.51 -29.99 -7.03
N GLY A 727 -5.37 -29.04 -7.41
CA GLY A 727 -6.06 -28.14 -6.48
C GLY A 727 -7.12 -28.85 -5.64
N ARG A 728 -7.79 -29.84 -6.21
CA ARG A 728 -8.87 -30.64 -5.57
C ARG A 728 -8.36 -31.78 -4.70
N ASN A 729 -7.27 -32.41 -5.07
CA ASN A 729 -6.81 -33.65 -4.40
C ASN A 729 -6.32 -33.39 -2.98
N ASP A 730 -6.69 -34.27 -2.06
CA ASP A 730 -6.28 -34.29 -0.65
C ASP A 730 -4.83 -34.76 -0.46
#